data_772178812d5a789b48970584312aa8f1
#
_entry.id   772178812d5a789b48970584312aa8f1
#
_cell.length_a   1.000
_cell.length_b   1.000
_cell.length_c   1.000
_cell.angle_alpha   90.00
_cell.angle_beta   90.00
_cell.angle_gamma   90.00
#
_symmetry.space_group_name_H-M   'P 1'
#
loop_
_entity.id
_entity.type
_entity.pdbx_description
1 polymer ?
#
loop_
_entity_poly.entity_id
_entity_poly.type
_entity_poly.pdbx_seq_one_letter_code
_entity_poly.pdbx_strand_id
1 'polypeptide(L)'
;FAMDSNEKENLENFRCFQKEEFEVDWIKVSEHSFGQIYKVKLKLWREVCALKCFSLSSHYSMVEEVSKIGKVKFNYVTSVYGLCVDPPAILMEYMGKGSLDNLLTSHSFMWAKKFQMIHEVTMGMNFLHSMEPPLLHLNLKPTNILLDDHLHVKISDFGLIKWEDSCNTMTFVEHLTARGNINYAPPEAFKQNPEPPGTKYDVYSFAIVMWEILTQKKPYPGVNMTEVLIRVSTGKRPSLEKIPDDQPIECESMKCIMQQCWQQDPRQRPDFSGIIPLYIIVSFIEDSSEDNADALYFLSKKNFPKFRKTVRKEHVLMSFKENNSLLHYAVASTDIENVQTLLDMESPVNVQSERGYTPLIVSVLQKLYDICSLLIAHHADVNLGDCDGWTPLHFAAQNGDDRAVRLLLENKAQANIEENAGWTPMHLAAQNGHENVVRLILPRLSGLDGKERSHGRTALHLASCYGHLTIVQLLLTQGGDPNVTDYTQVTPLHLAAEEGHFRVVRLLTLKGADVQRVDTRCYSALHFASLKGHTLICRFLLNNNAQPNARTAQGWTPMHLAAIKGHHEAVLTVEGQGGDVNASGADGWTPLHLACHQGQEQVVAMLLAAGANPDVAEDTGWTALHLACVSGRFPNVLQLISHRACVNACNNGQATPLHLAARHGSVPIIKALLLNNARRDALDASGYTALNIAQMGQHEEAAKMLAN
;
A
#
# COMPACT_ATOMS: atom_id res chain seq x y z
N PHE A 1 17.50 3.91 -22.47
CA PHE A 1 16.64 2.90 -21.83
C PHE A 1 15.21 3.42 -21.91
N ALA A 2 14.46 3.02 -22.96
CA ALA A 2 13.02 3.25 -23.01
C ALA A 2 12.37 2.28 -22.01
N MET A 3 11.62 2.80 -21.07
CA MET A 3 10.70 2.00 -20.28
C MET A 3 9.75 1.26 -21.23
N ASP A 4 9.51 0.00 -20.95
CA ASP A 4 8.51 -0.80 -21.66
C ASP A 4 7.16 -0.09 -21.60
N SER A 5 6.40 -0.11 -22.69
CA SER A 5 5.08 0.54 -22.78
C SER A 5 4.13 0.08 -21.65
N ASN A 6 4.35 -1.14 -21.12
CA ASN A 6 3.61 -1.68 -19.98
C ASN A 6 4.02 -1.15 -18.61
N GLU A 7 5.27 -0.74 -18.43
CA GLU A 7 5.69 -0.02 -17.22
C GLU A 7 5.01 1.35 -17.17
N LYS A 8 4.80 1.98 -18.33
CA LYS A 8 4.04 3.23 -18.42
C LYS A 8 2.56 3.02 -18.08
N GLU A 9 1.93 1.91 -18.48
CA GLU A 9 0.50 1.64 -18.20
C GLU A 9 0.20 1.37 -16.72
N ASN A 10 1.06 0.66 -16.00
CA ASN A 10 0.92 0.53 -14.55
C ASN A 10 1.26 1.83 -13.80
N LEU A 11 1.91 2.77 -14.48
CA LEU A 11 2.34 4.06 -13.97
C LEU A 11 1.32 5.19 -14.19
N GLU A 12 0.32 5.03 -15.07
CA GLU A 12 -0.64 6.09 -15.39
C GLU A 12 -1.59 6.45 -14.23
N ASN A 13 -1.67 5.61 -13.18
CA ASN A 13 -2.33 5.97 -11.92
C ASN A 13 -1.43 6.81 -10.99
N PHE A 14 -0.14 6.96 -11.34
CA PHE A 14 0.82 7.79 -10.63
C PHE A 14 1.40 8.83 -11.55
N ARG A 15 1.63 10.02 -11.00
CA ARG A 15 2.39 11.03 -11.72
C ARG A 15 3.81 10.50 -11.96
N CYS A 16 4.16 10.40 -13.24
CA CYS A 16 5.53 10.13 -13.66
C CYS A 16 6.28 11.45 -13.77
N PHE A 17 7.38 11.53 -13.03
CA PHE A 17 8.26 12.70 -13.03
C PHE A 17 9.47 12.42 -13.92
N GLN A 18 9.89 13.44 -14.69
CA GLN A 18 11.09 13.39 -15.49
C GLN A 18 12.23 14.09 -14.74
N LYS A 19 13.48 13.70 -15.03
CA LYS A 19 14.67 14.25 -14.38
C LYS A 19 14.75 15.79 -14.50
N GLU A 20 14.26 16.33 -15.60
CA GLU A 20 14.24 17.76 -15.92
C GLU A 20 13.27 18.57 -15.02
N GLU A 21 12.32 17.90 -14.36
CA GLU A 21 11.39 18.53 -13.43
C GLU A 21 12.02 18.85 -12.07
N PHE A 22 13.19 18.27 -11.78
CA PHE A 22 13.94 18.51 -10.56
C PHE A 22 14.97 19.63 -10.74
N GLU A 23 15.29 20.34 -9.65
CA GLU A 23 16.46 21.22 -9.59
C GLU A 23 17.75 20.38 -9.67
N VAL A 24 18.84 21.00 -10.10
CA VAL A 24 20.10 20.28 -10.45
C VAL A 24 20.81 19.72 -9.21
N ASP A 25 20.61 20.33 -8.04
CA ASP A 25 21.34 20.01 -6.82
C ASP A 25 20.65 18.89 -6.03
N TRP A 26 21.00 17.64 -6.34
CA TRP A 26 20.56 16.49 -5.59
C TRP A 26 21.50 16.20 -4.43
N ILE A 27 20.97 16.20 -3.20
CA ILE A 27 21.76 15.97 -2.00
C ILE A 27 21.51 14.53 -1.54
N LYS A 28 22.56 13.68 -1.53
CA LYS A 28 22.46 12.31 -1.00
C LYS A 28 22.22 12.38 0.50
N VAL A 29 21.11 11.78 0.96
CA VAL A 29 20.69 11.75 2.37
C VAL A 29 21.13 10.46 3.06
N SER A 30 20.90 9.32 2.40
CA SER A 30 21.22 8.01 2.98
C SER A 30 21.40 6.94 1.90
N GLU A 31 21.91 5.79 2.31
CA GLU A 31 22.07 4.59 1.49
C GLU A 31 21.47 3.41 2.23
N HIS A 32 20.65 2.63 1.52
CA HIS A 32 19.95 1.45 2.04
C HIS A 32 20.23 0.22 1.18
N SER A 33 19.87 -0.95 1.66
CA SER A 33 20.03 -2.23 0.95
C SER A 33 19.33 -2.27 -0.42
N PHE A 34 18.38 -1.38 -0.68
CA PHE A 34 17.64 -1.28 -1.94
C PHE A 34 18.12 -0.17 -2.87
N GLY A 35 18.98 0.75 -2.41
CA GLY A 35 19.46 1.89 -3.21
C GLY A 35 19.77 3.12 -2.38
N GLN A 36 19.71 4.28 -3.00
CA GLN A 36 20.13 5.57 -2.43
C GLN A 36 18.93 6.52 -2.32
N ILE A 37 18.89 7.31 -1.26
CA ILE A 37 17.87 8.35 -1.07
C ILE A 37 18.51 9.71 -1.26
N TYR A 38 17.88 10.52 -2.11
CA TYR A 38 18.28 11.89 -2.39
C TYR A 38 17.23 12.88 -1.93
N LYS A 39 17.66 13.98 -1.36
CA LYS A 39 16.85 15.18 -1.19
C LYS A 39 16.85 15.94 -2.49
N VAL A 40 15.68 16.15 -3.07
CA VAL A 40 15.48 16.81 -4.34
C VAL A 40 14.44 17.92 -4.21
N LYS A 41 14.47 18.91 -5.09
CA LYS A 41 13.47 19.95 -5.13
C LYS A 41 12.78 19.98 -6.49
N LEU A 42 11.45 19.93 -6.48
CA LEU A 42 10.63 20.03 -7.68
C LEU A 42 10.51 21.48 -8.12
N LYS A 43 10.83 21.75 -9.39
CA LYS A 43 10.74 23.11 -9.98
C LYS A 43 9.33 23.67 -9.95
N LEU A 44 8.33 22.83 -10.27
CA LEU A 44 6.93 23.26 -10.38
C LEU A 44 6.29 23.55 -9.01
N TRP A 45 6.50 22.66 -8.04
CA TRP A 45 5.87 22.80 -6.71
C TRP A 45 6.71 23.62 -5.74
N ARG A 46 8.01 23.83 -6.05
CA ARG A 46 9.01 24.43 -5.15
C ARG A 46 9.16 23.70 -3.82
N GLU A 47 8.62 22.50 -3.72
CA GLU A 47 8.69 21.64 -2.55
C GLU A 47 9.94 20.77 -2.56
N VAL A 48 10.42 20.49 -1.34
CA VAL A 48 11.52 19.56 -1.10
C VAL A 48 10.94 18.17 -0.92
N CYS A 49 11.42 17.22 -1.73
CA CYS A 49 10.96 15.84 -1.73
C CYS A 49 12.13 14.87 -1.49
N ALA A 50 11.81 13.64 -1.10
CA ALA A 50 12.74 12.54 -1.07
C ALA A 50 12.59 11.70 -2.34
N LEU A 51 13.70 11.44 -3.02
CA LEU A 51 13.77 10.57 -4.18
C LEU A 51 14.52 9.29 -3.80
N LYS A 52 13.80 8.18 -3.68
CA LYS A 52 14.34 6.86 -3.33
C LYS A 52 14.66 6.10 -4.60
N CYS A 53 15.94 6.08 -4.97
CA CYS A 53 16.44 5.36 -6.14
C CYS A 53 16.69 3.90 -5.83
N PHE A 54 16.39 3.00 -6.77
CA PHE A 54 16.57 1.56 -6.65
C PHE A 54 17.70 1.06 -7.55
N SER A 55 18.32 -0.06 -7.18
CA SER A 55 19.28 -0.74 -8.05
C SER A 55 18.55 -1.48 -9.17
N LEU A 56 19.19 -1.59 -10.33
CA LEU A 56 18.61 -2.12 -11.59
C LEU A 56 18.03 -3.55 -11.50
N SER A 57 18.39 -4.33 -10.47
CA SER A 57 17.88 -5.70 -10.26
C SER A 57 16.50 -5.79 -9.62
N SER A 58 15.96 -4.69 -9.08
CA SER A 58 14.70 -4.65 -8.32
C SER A 58 13.54 -4.01 -9.11
N HIS A 59 13.72 -3.69 -10.38
CA HIS A 59 12.83 -2.81 -11.14
C HIS A 59 11.40 -3.34 -11.32
N TYR A 60 11.23 -4.63 -11.55
CA TYR A 60 9.92 -5.23 -11.87
C TYR A 60 8.95 -5.31 -10.68
N SER A 61 9.46 -5.46 -9.45
CA SER A 61 8.67 -5.49 -8.22
C SER A 61 8.14 -4.11 -7.83
N MET A 62 8.82 -3.05 -8.24
CA MET A 62 8.63 -1.68 -7.77
C MET A 62 7.31 -1.06 -8.19
N VAL A 63 6.92 -1.22 -9.45
CA VAL A 63 5.73 -0.55 -10.02
C VAL A 63 4.43 -1.07 -9.40
N GLU A 64 4.34 -2.39 -9.20
CA GLU A 64 3.18 -3.01 -8.56
C GLU A 64 3.08 -2.64 -7.08
N GLU A 65 4.22 -2.57 -6.38
CA GLU A 65 4.29 -2.18 -4.98
C GLU A 65 3.90 -0.71 -4.78
N VAL A 66 4.42 0.18 -5.62
CA VAL A 66 4.08 1.62 -5.56
C VAL A 66 2.61 1.87 -5.89
N SER A 67 1.99 1.08 -6.74
CA SER A 67 0.56 1.21 -7.04
C SER A 67 -0.34 0.95 -5.80
N LYS A 68 0.12 0.09 -4.90
CA LYS A 68 -0.56 -0.19 -3.62
C LYS A 68 -0.29 0.90 -2.59
N ILE A 69 0.97 1.31 -2.47
CA ILE A 69 1.45 2.28 -1.48
C ILE A 69 0.94 3.69 -1.77
N GLY A 70 0.88 4.10 -3.01
CA GLY A 70 0.50 5.45 -3.39
C GLY A 70 -0.99 5.79 -3.22
N LYS A 71 -1.82 4.76 -2.96
CA LYS A 71 -3.22 4.95 -2.56
C LYS A 71 -3.36 5.31 -1.07
N VAL A 72 -2.27 5.15 -0.30
CA VAL A 72 -2.24 5.36 1.15
C VAL A 72 -1.96 6.84 1.43
N LYS A 73 -2.92 7.53 2.02
CA LYS A 73 -2.77 8.91 2.51
C LYS A 73 -3.26 8.98 3.94
N PHE A 74 -2.34 9.16 4.87
CA PHE A 74 -2.64 9.30 6.29
C PHE A 74 -1.53 10.08 6.98
N ASN A 75 -1.88 10.88 8.00
CA ASN A 75 -0.93 11.80 8.65
C ASN A 75 0.32 11.12 9.21
N TYR A 76 0.22 9.87 9.66
CA TYR A 76 1.33 9.12 10.25
C TYR A 76 1.98 8.12 9.29
N VAL A 77 1.72 8.26 8.00
CA VAL A 77 2.30 7.44 6.95
C VAL A 77 2.89 8.34 5.89
N THR A 78 4.08 8.02 5.38
CA THR A 78 4.74 8.85 4.35
C THR A 78 3.93 8.87 3.06
N SER A 79 3.69 10.07 2.54
CA SER A 79 2.99 10.25 1.26
C SER A 79 3.91 9.94 0.09
N VAL A 80 3.41 9.16 -0.86
CA VAL A 80 4.08 8.89 -2.14
C VAL A 80 3.46 9.77 -3.21
N TYR A 81 4.28 10.60 -3.86
CA TYR A 81 3.84 11.56 -4.87
C TYR A 81 3.84 11.01 -6.29
N GLY A 82 4.68 10.02 -6.56
CA GLY A 82 4.79 9.41 -7.87
C GLY A 82 6.11 8.67 -8.09
N LEU A 83 6.39 8.41 -9.34
CA LEU A 83 7.56 7.67 -9.79
C LEU A 83 8.45 8.55 -10.67
N CYS A 84 9.76 8.37 -10.55
CA CYS A 84 10.73 8.88 -11.50
C CYS A 84 11.21 7.70 -12.38
N VAL A 85 11.27 7.96 -13.69
CA VAL A 85 11.63 6.93 -14.68
C VAL A 85 13.15 6.84 -14.83
N ASP A 86 13.82 7.97 -14.82
CA ASP A 86 15.27 8.07 -14.94
C ASP A 86 15.82 9.10 -13.93
N PRO A 87 16.52 8.64 -12.91
CA PRO A 87 16.73 7.24 -12.50
C PRO A 87 15.43 6.59 -11.96
N PRO A 88 15.33 5.23 -12.02
CA PRO A 88 14.18 4.53 -11.45
C PRO A 88 14.08 4.76 -9.94
N ALA A 89 13.05 5.52 -9.53
CA ALA A 89 12.92 5.98 -8.16
C ALA A 89 11.47 6.25 -7.76
N ILE A 90 11.19 6.19 -6.46
CA ILE A 90 9.93 6.65 -5.86
C ILE A 90 10.14 8.07 -5.34
N LEU A 91 9.24 8.98 -5.74
CA LEU A 91 9.17 10.33 -5.20
C LEU A 91 8.19 10.36 -4.03
N MET A 92 8.66 10.80 -2.88
CA MET A 92 7.90 10.80 -1.64
C MET A 92 8.16 12.05 -0.81
N GLU A 93 7.33 12.23 0.20
CA GLU A 93 7.46 13.29 1.20
C GLU A 93 8.85 13.28 1.85
N TYR A 94 9.47 14.47 2.00
CA TYR A 94 10.78 14.58 2.62
C TYR A 94 10.66 14.81 4.12
N MET A 95 11.31 13.96 4.90
CA MET A 95 11.34 14.01 6.36
C MET A 95 12.62 14.68 6.83
N GLY A 96 12.49 15.92 7.29
CA GLY A 96 13.63 16.80 7.62
C GLY A 96 14.53 16.30 8.74
N LYS A 97 13.97 15.59 9.73
CA LYS A 97 14.74 15.04 10.86
C LYS A 97 15.30 13.63 10.59
N GLY A 98 14.92 12.99 9.49
CA GLY A 98 15.40 11.65 9.14
C GLY A 98 14.74 10.53 9.95
N SER A 99 15.46 9.43 10.17
CA SER A 99 14.90 8.26 10.84
C SER A 99 14.93 8.36 12.37
N LEU A 100 13.95 7.70 12.99
CA LEU A 100 13.89 7.53 14.44
C LEU A 100 15.15 6.85 14.99
N ASP A 101 15.75 5.94 14.24
CA ASP A 101 16.99 5.25 14.60
C ASP A 101 18.15 6.21 14.89
N ASN A 102 18.36 7.19 14.01
CA ASN A 102 19.38 8.20 14.14
C ASN A 102 19.09 9.13 15.32
N LEU A 103 17.84 9.48 15.54
CA LEU A 103 17.43 10.39 16.59
C LEU A 103 17.50 9.74 17.98
N LEU A 104 17.12 8.49 18.13
CA LEU A 104 17.24 7.75 19.41
C LEU A 104 18.68 7.62 19.90
N THR A 105 19.64 7.60 18.96
CA THR A 105 21.07 7.52 19.29
C THR A 105 21.73 8.87 19.56
N SER A 106 21.21 9.95 18.98
CA SER A 106 21.81 11.30 19.02
C SER A 106 21.16 12.26 20.00
N HIS A 107 19.92 12.01 20.42
CA HIS A 107 19.14 12.90 21.27
C HIS A 107 18.55 12.14 22.46
N SER A 108 18.49 12.79 23.62
CA SER A 108 17.70 12.30 24.75
C SER A 108 16.30 12.90 24.65
N PHE A 109 15.28 12.05 24.67
CA PHE A 109 13.88 12.49 24.60
C PHE A 109 13.21 12.45 25.96
N MET A 110 12.44 13.49 26.24
CA MET A 110 11.54 13.52 27.43
C MET A 110 10.44 12.45 27.25
N TRP A 111 9.90 11.98 28.36
CA TRP A 111 8.88 10.92 28.38
C TRP A 111 7.66 11.23 27.52
N ALA A 112 7.15 12.46 27.58
CA ALA A 112 6.02 12.90 26.76
C ALA A 112 6.28 12.67 25.25
N LYS A 113 7.49 13.04 24.79
CA LYS A 113 7.82 12.85 23.36
C LYS A 113 7.97 11.38 22.98
N LYS A 114 8.53 10.55 23.88
CA LYS A 114 8.57 9.10 23.68
C LYS A 114 7.17 8.52 23.53
N PHE A 115 6.24 8.92 24.39
CA PHE A 115 4.86 8.47 24.35
C PHE A 115 4.12 8.97 23.10
N GLN A 116 4.33 10.23 22.71
CA GLN A 116 3.79 10.76 21.46
C GLN A 116 4.25 9.94 20.26
N MET A 117 5.56 9.66 20.14
CA MET A 117 6.09 8.86 19.04
C MET A 117 5.45 7.46 18.98
N ILE A 118 5.32 6.81 20.14
CA ILE A 118 4.69 5.48 20.21
C ILE A 118 3.21 5.55 19.78
N HIS A 119 2.49 6.59 20.21
CA HIS A 119 1.10 6.83 19.81
C HIS A 119 0.98 7.01 18.29
N GLU A 120 1.80 7.88 17.71
CA GLU A 120 1.76 8.17 16.28
C GLU A 120 2.10 6.93 15.43
N VAL A 121 3.06 6.09 15.87
CA VAL A 121 3.32 4.78 15.25
C VAL A 121 2.09 3.87 15.36
N THR A 122 1.44 3.85 16.51
CA THR A 122 0.22 3.05 16.72
C THR A 122 -0.90 3.46 15.77
N MET A 123 -1.12 4.78 15.62
CA MET A 123 -2.14 5.31 14.72
C MET A 123 -1.84 4.98 13.25
N GLY A 124 -0.59 5.14 12.82
CA GLY A 124 -0.17 4.80 11.47
C GLY A 124 -0.32 3.31 11.16
N MET A 125 0.09 2.45 12.08
CA MET A 125 -0.05 1.00 11.93
C MET A 125 -1.51 0.54 11.97
N ASN A 126 -2.33 1.14 12.84
CA ASN A 126 -3.77 0.86 12.85
C ASN A 126 -4.43 1.20 11.52
N PHE A 127 -4.07 2.34 10.93
CA PHE A 127 -4.56 2.73 9.62
C PHE A 127 -4.19 1.70 8.55
N LEU A 128 -2.92 1.27 8.48
CA LEU A 128 -2.47 0.27 7.51
C LEU A 128 -3.20 -1.08 7.69
N HIS A 129 -3.41 -1.51 8.92
CA HIS A 129 -4.09 -2.77 9.23
C HIS A 129 -5.62 -2.70 9.07
N SER A 130 -6.21 -1.50 9.08
CA SER A 130 -7.65 -1.32 8.84
C SER A 130 -8.02 -1.29 7.35
N MET A 131 -7.04 -1.32 6.47
CA MET A 131 -7.27 -1.45 5.03
C MET A 131 -7.78 -2.85 4.69
N GLU A 132 -8.47 -3.01 3.57
CA GLU A 132 -8.95 -4.31 3.13
C GLU A 132 -8.48 -4.60 1.68
N PRO A 133 -7.64 -5.61 1.51
CA PRO A 133 -7.00 -6.43 2.56
C PRO A 133 -6.02 -5.61 3.43
N PRO A 134 -5.79 -6.05 4.69
CA PRO A 134 -4.84 -5.37 5.57
C PRO A 134 -3.48 -5.20 4.91
N LEU A 135 -2.95 -3.99 4.93
CA LEU A 135 -1.61 -3.73 4.42
C LEU A 135 -0.59 -3.98 5.52
N LEU A 136 0.14 -5.10 5.38
CA LEU A 136 1.17 -5.49 6.33
C LEU A 136 2.46 -4.72 6.07
N HIS A 137 3.14 -4.32 7.14
CA HIS A 137 4.43 -3.63 7.02
C HIS A 137 5.59 -4.63 6.87
N LEU A 138 5.63 -5.66 7.68
CA LEU A 138 6.63 -6.76 7.73
C LEU A 138 8.09 -6.32 7.93
N ASN A 139 8.33 -5.02 8.07
CA ASN A 139 9.67 -4.41 8.22
C ASN A 139 9.64 -3.24 9.20
N LEU A 140 8.77 -3.28 10.20
CA LEU A 140 8.65 -2.20 11.18
C LEU A 140 9.87 -2.18 12.10
N LYS A 141 10.64 -1.10 12.02
CA LYS A 141 11.85 -0.83 12.81
C LYS A 141 12.15 0.66 12.82
N PRO A 142 12.97 1.19 13.74
CA PRO A 142 13.23 2.63 13.86
C PRO A 142 13.83 3.28 12.61
N THR A 143 14.53 2.53 11.75
CA THR A 143 15.06 3.07 10.48
C THR A 143 13.97 3.38 9.46
N ASN A 144 12.79 2.74 9.57
CA ASN A 144 11.64 2.92 8.68
C ASN A 144 10.53 3.77 9.32
N ILE A 145 10.83 4.37 10.45
CA ILE A 145 10.00 5.38 11.11
C ILE A 145 10.72 6.71 10.96
N LEU A 146 10.17 7.61 10.16
CA LEU A 146 10.75 8.91 9.84
C LEU A 146 10.09 10.00 10.70
N LEU A 147 10.77 11.13 10.85
CA LEU A 147 10.25 12.26 11.58
C LEU A 147 10.34 13.55 10.73
N ASP A 148 9.28 14.32 10.78
CA ASP A 148 9.22 15.65 10.18
C ASP A 148 10.00 16.70 11.00
N ASP A 149 9.97 17.97 10.59
CA ASP A 149 10.69 19.05 11.28
C ASP A 149 10.14 19.34 12.67
N HIS A 150 8.90 18.95 12.96
CA HIS A 150 8.23 19.09 14.27
C HIS A 150 8.32 17.82 15.13
N LEU A 151 9.10 16.82 14.69
CA LEU A 151 9.25 15.52 15.33
C LEU A 151 7.96 14.68 15.36
N HIS A 152 7.05 14.85 14.39
CA HIS A 152 5.94 13.94 14.18
C HIS A 152 6.38 12.71 13.37
N VAL A 153 5.84 11.58 13.74
CA VAL A 153 6.19 10.28 13.14
C VAL A 153 5.47 10.08 11.80
N LYS A 154 6.20 9.53 10.85
CA LYS A 154 5.66 9.00 9.59
C LYS A 154 6.26 7.63 9.29
N ILE A 155 5.41 6.62 9.15
CA ILE A 155 5.81 5.26 8.81
C ILE A 155 6.16 5.21 7.33
N SER A 156 7.31 4.65 7.00
CA SER A 156 7.81 4.48 5.63
C SER A 156 8.12 3.01 5.32
N ASP A 157 8.29 2.70 4.04
CA ASP A 157 8.71 1.36 3.57
C ASP A 157 7.73 0.21 3.90
N PHE A 158 6.46 0.54 4.10
CA PHE A 158 5.39 -0.44 4.28
C PHE A 158 5.01 -1.10 2.95
N GLY A 159 4.57 -2.36 2.98
CA GLY A 159 4.12 -3.11 1.80
C GLY A 159 5.22 -3.48 0.79
N LEU A 160 6.50 -3.20 1.07
CA LEU A 160 7.64 -3.49 0.18
C LEU A 160 8.19 -4.92 0.33
N ILE A 161 7.72 -5.69 1.30
CA ILE A 161 8.14 -7.07 1.52
C ILE A 161 6.99 -7.99 1.13
N LYS A 162 7.24 -8.86 0.13
CA LYS A 162 6.31 -9.93 -0.23
C LYS A 162 6.65 -11.21 0.51
N TRP A 163 5.61 -11.87 0.98
CA TRP A 163 5.68 -13.26 1.41
C TRP A 163 5.47 -14.13 0.17
N GLU A 164 6.50 -14.86 -0.25
CA GLU A 164 6.38 -15.81 -1.35
C GLU A 164 5.98 -17.18 -0.79
N ASP A 165 4.89 -17.74 -1.27
CA ASP A 165 4.36 -19.06 -0.85
C ASP A 165 5.34 -20.22 -1.09
N SER A 166 6.39 -20.01 -1.88
CA SER A 166 7.44 -20.99 -2.19
C SER A 166 8.72 -20.79 -1.39
N CYS A 167 8.76 -19.85 -0.45
CA CYS A 167 9.97 -19.61 0.35
C CYS A 167 10.25 -20.75 1.32
N ASN A 168 11.34 -21.44 1.10
CA ASN A 168 11.99 -22.23 2.15
C ASN A 168 12.29 -21.31 3.35
N THR A 169 12.04 -21.80 4.56
CA THR A 169 12.32 -21.10 5.84
C THR A 169 13.69 -20.43 5.86
N MET A 170 14.70 -21.05 5.24
CA MET A 170 16.06 -20.54 5.14
C MET A 170 16.15 -19.23 4.34
N THR A 171 15.47 -19.13 3.19
CA THR A 171 15.52 -17.93 2.35
C THR A 171 14.84 -16.73 3.00
N PHE A 172 13.75 -16.95 3.74
CA PHE A 172 13.08 -15.86 4.47
C PHE A 172 13.93 -15.33 5.62
N VAL A 173 14.54 -16.21 6.41
CA VAL A 173 15.47 -15.83 7.49
C VAL A 173 16.72 -15.13 6.93
N GLU A 174 17.25 -15.59 5.80
CA GLU A 174 18.37 -14.93 5.11
C GLU A 174 17.99 -13.51 4.64
N HIS A 175 16.78 -13.31 4.10
CA HIS A 175 16.26 -11.99 3.73
C HIS A 175 16.08 -11.08 4.96
N LEU A 176 15.54 -11.59 6.07
CA LEU A 176 15.44 -10.83 7.33
C LEU A 176 16.81 -10.42 7.85
N THR A 177 17.78 -11.32 7.71
CA THR A 177 19.17 -11.13 8.13
C THR A 177 19.87 -10.07 7.29
N ALA A 178 19.82 -10.19 5.97
CA ALA A 178 20.44 -9.25 5.03
C ALA A 178 19.89 -7.82 5.18
N ARG A 179 18.65 -7.69 5.64
CA ARG A 179 17.95 -6.41 5.86
C ARG A 179 18.10 -5.87 7.30
N GLY A 180 18.80 -6.57 8.18
CA GLY A 180 18.96 -6.17 9.59
C GLY A 180 17.67 -6.24 10.41
N ASN A 181 16.69 -7.07 10.03
CA ASN A 181 15.35 -7.12 10.62
C ASN A 181 15.18 -8.18 11.71
N ILE A 182 16.18 -9.03 11.91
CA ILE A 182 16.08 -10.20 12.80
C ILE A 182 15.72 -9.81 14.25
N ASN A 183 16.16 -8.65 14.71
CA ASN A 183 15.87 -8.17 16.06
C ASN A 183 14.41 -7.81 16.30
N TYR A 184 13.66 -7.57 15.24
CA TYR A 184 12.25 -7.13 15.27
C TYR A 184 11.29 -8.22 14.79
N ALA A 185 11.81 -9.33 14.30
CA ALA A 185 11.03 -10.44 13.77
C ALA A 185 10.42 -11.31 14.90
N PRO A 186 9.15 -11.71 14.77
CA PRO A 186 8.46 -12.53 15.77
C PRO A 186 8.88 -14.00 15.73
N PRO A 187 8.64 -14.76 16.82
CA PRO A 187 9.07 -16.16 16.93
C PRO A 187 8.47 -17.08 15.85
N GLU A 188 7.27 -16.81 15.37
CA GLU A 188 6.63 -17.58 14.28
C GLU A 188 7.37 -17.49 12.95
N ALA A 189 8.13 -16.41 12.71
CA ALA A 189 8.95 -16.26 11.52
C ALA A 189 10.11 -17.25 11.45
N PHE A 190 10.48 -17.85 12.58
CA PHE A 190 11.62 -18.78 12.71
C PHE A 190 11.22 -20.26 12.80
N LYS A 191 9.93 -20.59 12.59
CA LYS A 191 9.46 -21.99 12.54
C LYS A 191 9.94 -22.67 11.25
N GLN A 192 10.04 -23.99 11.27
CA GLN A 192 10.47 -24.79 10.10
C GLN A 192 9.52 -24.66 8.89
N ASN A 193 8.22 -24.50 9.16
CA ASN A 193 7.20 -24.22 8.15
C ASN A 193 6.40 -23.00 8.65
N PRO A 194 6.85 -21.78 8.35
CA PRO A 194 6.15 -20.57 8.78
C PRO A 194 4.87 -20.40 7.97
N GLU A 195 3.79 -20.07 8.67
CA GLU A 195 2.54 -19.65 8.02
C GLU A 195 2.70 -18.23 7.44
N PRO A 196 1.93 -17.85 6.40
CA PRO A 196 1.91 -16.49 5.90
C PRO A 196 1.70 -15.48 7.02
N PRO A 197 2.49 -14.40 7.09
CA PRO A 197 2.39 -13.42 8.15
C PRO A 197 1.04 -12.68 8.10
N GLY A 198 0.44 -12.49 9.28
CA GLY A 198 -0.73 -11.66 9.47
C GLY A 198 -0.40 -10.38 10.23
N THR A 199 -1.43 -9.59 10.55
CA THR A 199 -1.32 -8.32 11.30
C THR A 199 -0.57 -8.45 12.62
N LYS A 200 -0.63 -9.61 13.27
CA LYS A 200 0.04 -9.91 14.54
C LYS A 200 1.59 -9.96 14.43
N TYR A 201 2.11 -10.11 13.21
CA TYR A 201 3.54 -9.99 12.94
C TYR A 201 4.04 -8.59 13.27
N ASP A 202 3.37 -7.57 12.71
CA ASP A 202 3.74 -6.17 12.90
C ASP A 202 3.53 -5.71 14.36
N VAL A 203 2.54 -6.26 15.05
CA VAL A 203 2.30 -5.98 16.47
C VAL A 203 3.50 -6.41 17.33
N TYR A 204 4.12 -7.55 17.02
CA TYR A 204 5.35 -7.96 17.71
C TYR A 204 6.51 -7.00 17.41
N SER A 205 6.72 -6.67 16.14
CA SER A 205 7.78 -5.73 15.73
C SER A 205 7.60 -4.37 16.42
N PHE A 206 6.35 -3.90 16.53
CA PHE A 206 5.99 -2.69 17.25
C PHE A 206 6.38 -2.74 18.73
N ALA A 207 6.19 -3.87 19.42
CA ALA A 207 6.60 -4.00 20.82
C ALA A 207 8.12 -3.81 21.02
N ILE A 208 8.93 -4.30 20.09
CA ILE A 208 10.38 -4.11 20.13
C ILE A 208 10.76 -2.64 19.83
N VAL A 209 10.07 -2.01 18.87
CA VAL A 209 10.23 -0.57 18.58
C VAL A 209 9.86 0.26 19.81
N MET A 210 8.74 -0.05 20.47
CA MET A 210 8.30 0.61 21.70
C MET A 210 9.37 0.50 22.78
N TRP A 211 9.94 -0.69 22.99
CA TRP A 211 11.03 -0.90 23.96
C TRP A 211 12.24 -0.03 23.61
N GLU A 212 12.60 0.08 22.33
CA GLU A 212 13.73 0.89 21.88
C GLU A 212 13.48 2.39 22.09
N ILE A 213 12.27 2.88 21.85
CA ILE A 213 11.88 4.27 22.13
C ILE A 213 11.98 4.56 23.65
N LEU A 214 11.44 3.70 24.49
CA LEU A 214 11.41 3.90 25.94
C LEU A 214 12.80 3.91 26.54
N THR A 215 13.65 2.96 26.12
CA THR A 215 15.00 2.79 26.68
C THR A 215 16.08 3.62 25.98
N GLN A 216 15.84 4.06 24.75
CA GLN A 216 16.83 4.63 23.83
C GLN A 216 18.08 3.76 23.69
N LYS A 217 17.91 2.44 23.73
CA LYS A 217 18.98 1.43 23.61
C LYS A 217 18.62 0.44 22.52
N LYS A 218 19.63 -0.08 21.83
CA LYS A 218 19.40 -1.15 20.83
C LYS A 218 18.93 -2.45 21.49
N PRO A 219 17.95 -3.15 20.90
CA PRO A 219 17.59 -4.47 21.34
C PRO A 219 18.76 -5.45 21.10
N TYR A 220 19.01 -6.36 22.04
CA TYR A 220 20.05 -7.40 21.93
C TYR A 220 21.46 -6.89 21.58
N PRO A 221 22.03 -5.89 22.27
CA PRO A 221 23.32 -5.31 21.91
C PRO A 221 24.45 -6.35 22.06
N GLY A 222 25.33 -6.46 21.05
CA GLY A 222 26.47 -7.37 21.06
C GLY A 222 26.14 -8.87 20.92
N VAL A 223 24.87 -9.20 20.66
CA VAL A 223 24.40 -10.58 20.47
C VAL A 223 24.45 -10.93 18.98
N ASN A 224 25.00 -12.08 18.63
CA ASN A 224 24.99 -12.55 17.26
C ASN A 224 23.58 -13.00 16.82
N MET A 225 23.36 -13.07 15.51
CA MET A 225 22.05 -13.35 14.94
C MET A 225 21.47 -14.71 15.36
N THR A 226 22.29 -15.73 15.41
CA THR A 226 21.86 -17.08 15.82
C THR A 226 21.40 -17.09 17.28
N GLU A 227 22.07 -16.36 18.15
CA GLU A 227 21.69 -16.23 19.54
C GLU A 227 20.41 -15.41 19.73
N VAL A 228 20.18 -14.33 18.90
CA VAL A 228 18.91 -13.60 18.90
C VAL A 228 17.76 -14.53 18.51
N LEU A 229 17.94 -15.33 17.47
CA LEU A 229 16.96 -16.31 17.02
C LEU A 229 16.61 -17.30 18.14
N ILE A 230 17.61 -17.86 18.81
CA ILE A 230 17.41 -18.79 19.95
C ILE A 230 16.66 -18.08 21.09
N ARG A 231 17.05 -16.85 21.44
CA ARG A 231 16.41 -16.09 22.53
C ARG A 231 14.93 -15.85 22.23
N VAL A 232 14.61 -15.35 21.02
CA VAL A 232 13.25 -15.05 20.60
C VAL A 232 12.41 -16.34 20.55
N SER A 233 12.93 -17.42 19.98
CA SER A 233 12.23 -18.71 19.88
C SER A 233 11.98 -19.35 21.24
N THR A 234 12.86 -19.13 22.22
CA THR A 234 12.69 -19.61 23.60
C THR A 234 11.92 -18.69 24.52
N GLY A 235 11.30 -17.63 23.98
CA GLY A 235 10.48 -16.70 24.73
C GLY A 235 11.21 -15.59 25.47
N LYS A 236 12.54 -15.47 25.29
CA LYS A 236 13.32 -14.38 25.91
C LYS A 236 13.12 -13.08 25.12
N ARG A 237 12.91 -11.99 25.84
CA ARG A 237 12.68 -10.64 25.30
C ARG A 237 13.73 -9.67 25.84
N PRO A 238 13.86 -8.45 25.26
CA PRO A 238 14.67 -7.41 25.84
C PRO A 238 14.22 -7.09 27.27
N SER A 239 15.19 -6.89 28.21
CA SER A 239 14.88 -6.67 29.63
C SER A 239 14.15 -5.36 29.85
N LEU A 240 13.06 -5.41 30.61
CA LEU A 240 12.30 -4.24 31.05
C LEU A 240 13.04 -3.41 32.09
N GLU A 241 13.97 -3.99 32.84
CA GLU A 241 14.82 -3.30 33.81
C GLU A 241 15.77 -2.26 33.17
N LYS A 242 15.88 -2.25 31.84
CA LYS A 242 16.65 -1.26 31.10
C LYS A 242 15.89 0.05 30.89
N ILE A 243 14.58 0.08 31.15
CA ILE A 243 13.78 1.30 31.17
C ILE A 243 14.25 2.13 32.36
N PRO A 244 14.56 3.42 32.18
CA PRO A 244 15.10 4.25 33.24
C PRO A 244 14.18 4.35 34.48
N ASP A 245 14.78 4.49 35.67
CA ASP A 245 14.04 4.51 36.96
C ASP A 245 13.24 5.82 37.17
N ASP A 246 13.58 6.88 36.43
CA ASP A 246 12.87 8.16 36.43
C ASP A 246 11.58 8.16 35.60
N GLN A 247 11.14 6.94 35.23
CA GLN A 247 9.96 6.73 34.42
C GLN A 247 8.67 7.24 35.11
N PRO A 248 7.75 7.88 34.38
CA PRO A 248 6.45 8.25 34.90
C PRO A 248 5.59 7.02 35.16
N ILE A 249 4.59 7.14 36.05
CA ILE A 249 3.74 6.01 36.46
C ILE A 249 2.99 5.36 35.30
N GLU A 250 2.73 6.12 34.23
CA GLU A 250 2.06 5.72 33.01
C GLU A 250 2.90 4.71 32.20
N CYS A 251 4.22 4.70 32.43
CA CYS A 251 5.12 3.73 31.80
C CYS A 251 4.80 2.29 32.20
N GLU A 252 4.16 2.06 33.34
CA GLU A 252 3.68 0.74 33.73
C GLU A 252 2.58 0.22 32.80
N SER A 253 1.66 1.08 32.38
CA SER A 253 0.67 0.72 31.36
C SER A 253 1.32 0.40 30.02
N MET A 254 2.35 1.17 29.62
CA MET A 254 3.14 0.90 28.41
C MET A 254 3.88 -0.43 28.48
N LYS A 255 4.48 -0.76 29.63
CA LYS A 255 5.14 -2.06 29.84
C LYS A 255 4.13 -3.22 29.70
N CYS A 256 2.94 -3.06 30.27
CA CYS A 256 1.88 -4.04 30.16
C CYS A 256 1.45 -4.28 28.71
N ILE A 257 1.21 -3.21 27.93
CA ILE A 257 0.88 -3.28 26.50
C ILE A 257 2.04 -3.96 25.72
N MET A 258 3.25 -3.51 25.94
CA MET A 258 4.43 -4.07 25.29
C MET A 258 4.56 -5.58 25.56
N GLN A 259 4.31 -6.02 26.80
CA GLN A 259 4.30 -7.43 27.16
C GLN A 259 3.17 -8.22 26.47
N GLN A 260 2.02 -7.62 26.24
CA GLN A 260 0.93 -8.23 25.46
C GLN A 260 1.30 -8.31 23.98
N CYS A 261 1.88 -7.25 23.41
CA CYS A 261 2.23 -7.19 21.99
C CYS A 261 3.31 -8.19 21.57
N TRP A 262 4.28 -8.53 22.45
CA TRP A 262 5.33 -9.49 22.12
C TRP A 262 5.12 -10.90 22.67
N GLN A 263 3.86 -11.29 22.94
CA GLN A 263 3.50 -12.65 23.37
C GLN A 263 4.01 -13.69 22.36
N GLN A 264 4.31 -14.89 22.87
CA GLN A 264 4.85 -15.98 22.06
C GLN A 264 3.80 -16.50 21.06
N ASP A 265 2.55 -16.63 21.50
CA ASP A 265 1.42 -16.97 20.62
C ASP A 265 0.86 -15.70 19.96
N PRO A 266 0.86 -15.59 18.61
CA PRO A 266 0.30 -14.44 17.91
C PRO A 266 -1.15 -14.14 18.28
N ARG A 267 -1.95 -15.17 18.58
CA ARG A 267 -3.39 -15.01 18.93
C ARG A 267 -3.62 -14.28 20.25
N GLN A 268 -2.61 -14.23 21.13
CA GLN A 268 -2.68 -13.51 22.38
C GLN A 268 -2.28 -12.04 22.28
N ARG A 269 -1.78 -11.61 21.12
CA ARG A 269 -1.39 -10.23 20.86
C ARG A 269 -2.64 -9.42 20.53
N PRO A 270 -2.78 -8.18 21.04
CA PRO A 270 -3.89 -7.30 20.68
C PRO A 270 -3.81 -6.88 19.21
N ASP A 271 -4.86 -6.29 18.67
CA ASP A 271 -4.82 -5.51 17.44
C ASP A 271 -4.46 -4.06 17.75
N PHE A 272 -3.96 -3.29 16.75
CA PHE A 272 -3.63 -1.89 16.96
C PHE A 272 -4.84 -1.06 17.40
N SER A 273 -6.04 -1.38 16.95
CA SER A 273 -7.28 -0.74 17.40
C SER A 273 -7.54 -0.92 18.90
N GLY A 274 -7.11 -2.04 19.49
CA GLY A 274 -7.18 -2.29 20.93
C GLY A 274 -6.10 -1.57 21.75
N ILE A 275 -5.01 -1.15 21.09
CA ILE A 275 -3.88 -0.45 21.73
C ILE A 275 -4.14 1.07 21.83
N ILE A 276 -4.81 1.66 20.84
CA ILE A 276 -5.07 3.11 20.74
C ILE A 276 -5.67 3.73 22.00
N PRO A 277 -6.73 3.18 22.62
CA PRO A 277 -7.38 3.81 23.76
C PRO A 277 -6.46 3.99 24.97
N LEU A 278 -5.47 3.14 25.14
CA LEU A 278 -4.54 3.18 26.27
C LEU A 278 -3.51 4.31 26.13
N TYR A 279 -3.23 4.78 24.91
CA TYR A 279 -2.25 5.83 24.65
C TYR A 279 -2.78 7.26 24.83
N ILE A 280 -4.07 7.49 24.55
CA ILE A 280 -4.68 8.82 24.71
C ILE A 280 -4.55 9.32 26.15
N ILE A 281 -4.54 8.40 27.13
CA ILE A 281 -4.39 8.72 28.55
C ILE A 281 -2.95 9.15 28.89
N VAL A 282 -1.96 8.64 28.16
CA VAL A 282 -0.54 8.77 28.54
C VAL A 282 0.12 9.99 27.89
N SER A 283 -0.34 10.45 26.73
CA SER A 283 0.27 11.58 26.02
C SER A 283 0.04 12.94 26.67
N PHE A 284 -0.76 13.00 27.76
CA PHE A 284 -1.26 14.25 28.33
C PHE A 284 -0.57 14.73 29.62
N ILE A 285 0.54 14.10 30.07
CA ILE A 285 0.92 14.22 31.49
C ILE A 285 2.13 15.10 31.80
N GLU A 286 2.88 15.63 30.83
CA GLU A 286 4.07 16.44 31.13
C GLU A 286 4.00 17.86 30.55
N ASP A 287 3.37 18.78 31.26
CA ASP A 287 3.78 20.21 31.37
C ASP A 287 2.91 20.96 32.36
N SER A 288 3.29 20.98 33.62
CA SER A 288 2.70 21.92 34.58
C SER A 288 3.82 22.68 35.30
N SER A 289 3.89 23.98 35.04
CA SER A 289 4.52 24.93 35.92
C SER A 289 3.79 24.88 37.28
N GLU A 290 4.53 24.92 38.39
CA GLU A 290 4.10 24.57 39.75
C GLU A 290 2.85 25.27 40.31
N ASP A 291 2.31 26.32 39.69
CA ASP A 291 1.22 27.14 40.25
C ASP A 291 -0.20 26.81 39.69
N ASN A 292 -0.33 26.06 38.59
CA ASN A 292 -1.63 25.68 38.00
C ASN A 292 -1.87 24.15 37.94
N ALA A 293 -1.01 23.40 38.59
CA ALA A 293 -0.84 21.97 38.45
C ALA A 293 -1.89 21.09 39.17
N ASP A 294 -2.60 21.66 40.18
CA ASP A 294 -3.32 20.80 41.11
C ASP A 294 -4.48 20.03 40.48
N ALA A 295 -5.34 20.66 39.67
CA ALA A 295 -6.48 20.01 39.10
C ALA A 295 -6.08 18.95 38.00
N LEU A 296 -5.22 19.36 37.05
CA LEU A 296 -4.72 18.46 36.02
C LEU A 296 -3.89 17.33 36.62
N TYR A 297 -3.04 17.64 37.61
CA TYR A 297 -2.23 16.67 38.33
C TYR A 297 -3.09 15.58 38.98
N PHE A 298 -4.16 15.97 39.74
CA PHE A 298 -5.04 14.98 40.37
C PHE A 298 -5.85 14.15 39.34
N LEU A 299 -6.24 14.76 38.23
CA LEU A 299 -6.92 14.06 37.14
C LEU A 299 -5.99 13.04 36.51
N SER A 300 -4.75 13.42 36.23
CA SER A 300 -3.72 12.55 35.66
C SER A 300 -3.35 11.38 36.55
N LYS A 301 -3.28 11.59 37.86
CA LYS A 301 -3.05 10.56 38.88
C LYS A 301 -4.29 9.73 39.19
N LYS A 302 -5.39 9.91 38.44
CA LYS A 302 -6.67 9.25 38.69
C LYS A 302 -7.18 9.44 40.13
N ASN A 303 -6.78 10.52 40.80
CA ASN A 303 -7.25 10.86 42.12
C ASN A 303 -8.53 11.72 42.01
N PHE A 304 -9.57 11.12 41.49
CA PHE A 304 -10.82 11.79 41.15
C PHE A 304 -11.50 12.51 42.33
N PRO A 305 -11.52 11.96 43.55
CA PRO A 305 -12.10 12.69 44.72
C PRO A 305 -11.35 13.98 45.05
N LYS A 306 -10.01 14.00 44.90
CA LYS A 306 -9.23 15.23 45.10
C LYS A 306 -9.42 16.20 43.95
N PHE A 307 -9.43 15.70 42.71
CA PHE A 307 -9.71 16.49 41.50
C PHE A 307 -11.01 17.29 41.68
N ARG A 308 -12.12 16.62 41.98
CA ARG A 308 -13.43 17.29 42.17
C ARG A 308 -13.49 18.30 43.28
N LYS A 309 -12.62 18.17 44.32
CA LYS A 309 -12.49 19.16 45.40
C LYS A 309 -11.61 20.35 45.03
N THR A 310 -10.64 20.16 44.13
CA THR A 310 -9.61 21.16 43.80
C THR A 310 -9.96 21.97 42.56
N VAL A 311 -10.75 21.37 41.63
CA VAL A 311 -11.15 22.05 40.40
C VAL A 311 -11.99 23.29 40.67
N ARG A 312 -11.68 24.42 39.98
CA ARG A 312 -12.37 25.71 40.08
C ARG A 312 -12.75 26.22 38.70
N LYS A 313 -13.67 27.20 38.61
CA LYS A 313 -14.08 27.82 37.36
C LYS A 313 -12.91 28.39 36.53
N GLU A 314 -11.87 28.85 37.18
CA GLU A 314 -10.67 29.39 36.54
C GLU A 314 -9.92 28.31 35.73
N HIS A 315 -9.85 27.08 36.24
CA HIS A 315 -9.21 25.94 35.58
C HIS A 315 -9.95 25.49 34.32
N VAL A 316 -11.26 25.71 34.27
CA VAL A 316 -12.13 25.30 33.17
C VAL A 316 -11.84 26.04 31.85
N LEU A 317 -11.39 27.31 31.97
CA LEU A 317 -11.08 28.17 30.81
C LEU A 317 -9.62 28.07 30.37
N MET A 318 -8.78 27.31 31.08
CA MET A 318 -7.37 27.19 30.76
C MET A 318 -7.14 26.23 29.57
N SER A 319 -6.21 26.60 28.73
CA SER A 319 -5.63 25.75 27.72
C SER A 319 -4.32 25.16 28.24
N PHE A 320 -4.15 23.89 28.02
CA PHE A 320 -2.95 23.12 28.35
C PHE A 320 -2.18 22.79 27.06
N LYS A 321 -1.24 21.86 27.14
CA LYS A 321 -0.43 21.43 26.02
C LYS A 321 -1.30 21.04 24.80
N GLU A 322 -0.84 21.38 23.61
CA GLU A 322 -1.58 21.16 22.35
C GLU A 322 -2.98 21.79 22.33
N ASN A 323 -3.15 22.88 23.06
CA ASN A 323 -4.42 23.58 23.22
C ASN A 323 -5.58 22.71 23.78
N ASN A 324 -5.26 21.62 24.48
CA ASN A 324 -6.27 20.80 25.13
C ASN A 324 -6.88 21.53 26.33
N SER A 325 -8.19 21.47 26.49
CA SER A 325 -8.87 21.95 27.70
C SER A 325 -8.92 20.87 28.78
N LEU A 326 -9.20 21.24 30.00
CA LEU A 326 -9.39 20.30 31.12
C LEU A 326 -10.48 19.27 30.81
N LEU A 327 -11.49 19.66 30.01
CA LEU A 327 -12.56 18.75 29.57
C LEU A 327 -12.05 17.62 28.67
N HIS A 328 -11.06 17.87 27.77
CA HIS A 328 -10.42 16.82 27.00
C HIS A 328 -9.77 15.76 27.90
N TYR A 329 -9.07 16.22 28.94
CA TYR A 329 -8.42 15.32 29.90
C TYR A 329 -9.43 14.55 30.75
N ALA A 330 -10.54 15.19 31.15
CA ALA A 330 -11.59 14.53 31.90
C ALA A 330 -12.26 13.43 31.07
N VAL A 331 -12.55 13.68 29.80
CA VAL A 331 -13.07 12.67 28.88
C VAL A 331 -12.05 11.53 28.69
N ALA A 332 -10.78 11.87 28.49
CA ALA A 332 -9.71 10.88 28.36
C ALA A 332 -9.50 10.03 29.62
N SER A 333 -9.84 10.57 30.81
CA SER A 333 -9.80 9.82 32.07
C SER A 333 -10.88 8.74 32.21
N THR A 334 -11.87 8.74 31.32
CA THR A 334 -13.02 7.80 31.28
C THR A 334 -14.00 7.88 32.44
N ASP A 335 -13.86 8.85 33.31
CA ASP A 335 -14.74 9.03 34.49
C ASP A 335 -15.84 10.06 34.18
N ILE A 336 -17.07 9.59 34.12
CA ILE A 336 -18.24 10.39 33.75
C ILE A 336 -18.52 11.49 34.78
N GLU A 337 -18.27 11.25 36.10
CA GLU A 337 -18.50 12.24 37.14
C GLU A 337 -17.53 13.43 37.06
N ASN A 338 -16.30 13.20 36.61
CA ASN A 338 -15.35 14.29 36.37
C ASN A 338 -15.79 15.15 35.18
N VAL A 339 -16.28 14.53 34.11
CA VAL A 339 -16.84 15.23 32.96
C VAL A 339 -18.06 16.06 33.38
N GLN A 340 -19.00 15.45 34.13
CA GLN A 340 -20.18 16.14 34.65
C GLN A 340 -19.80 17.33 35.52
N THR A 341 -18.81 17.18 36.43
CA THR A 341 -18.35 18.25 37.29
C THR A 341 -17.85 19.46 36.50
N LEU A 342 -17.11 19.23 35.41
CA LEU A 342 -16.62 20.32 34.55
C LEU A 342 -17.75 20.97 33.74
N LEU A 343 -18.70 20.18 33.26
CA LEU A 343 -19.85 20.68 32.53
C LEU A 343 -20.76 21.53 33.43
N ASP A 344 -20.97 21.12 34.67
CA ASP A 344 -21.70 21.91 35.69
C ASP A 344 -21.03 23.23 36.03
N MET A 345 -19.70 23.32 35.81
CA MET A 345 -18.91 24.56 35.94
C MET A 345 -18.91 25.39 34.63
N GLU A 346 -19.75 25.09 33.68
CA GLU A 346 -19.88 25.78 32.39
C GLU A 346 -18.62 25.68 31.52
N SER A 347 -17.93 24.52 31.52
CA SER A 347 -16.78 24.25 30.65
C SER A 347 -17.20 24.38 29.19
N PRO A 348 -16.41 25.09 28.35
CA PRO A 348 -16.67 25.15 26.91
C PRO A 348 -16.60 23.76 26.28
N VAL A 349 -17.72 23.28 25.75
CA VAL A 349 -17.87 21.89 25.23
C VAL A 349 -17.22 21.72 23.86
N ASN A 350 -17.17 22.80 23.05
CA ASN A 350 -16.73 22.77 21.65
C ASN A 350 -15.30 23.30 21.49
N VAL A 351 -14.49 23.25 22.53
CA VAL A 351 -13.06 23.60 22.43
C VAL A 351 -12.35 22.61 21.56
N GLN A 352 -11.52 23.13 20.67
CA GLN A 352 -10.68 22.31 19.78
C GLN A 352 -9.23 22.32 20.28
N SER A 353 -8.62 21.16 20.32
CA SER A 353 -7.17 21.01 20.51
C SER A 353 -6.39 21.60 19.34
N GLU A 354 -5.06 21.60 19.39
CA GLU A 354 -4.21 22.05 18.28
C GLU A 354 -4.49 21.27 16.97
N ARG A 355 -4.89 20.00 17.07
CA ARG A 355 -5.31 19.18 15.93
C ARG A 355 -6.80 19.31 15.57
N GLY A 356 -7.51 20.20 16.26
CA GLY A 356 -8.94 20.39 16.06
C GLY A 356 -9.84 19.37 16.76
N TYR A 357 -9.29 18.43 17.55
CA TYR A 357 -10.12 17.45 18.27
C TYR A 357 -10.96 18.15 19.32
N THR A 358 -12.25 17.81 19.34
CA THR A 358 -13.18 18.24 20.37
C THR A 358 -13.30 17.14 21.46
N PRO A 359 -13.77 17.47 22.68
CA PRO A 359 -14.09 16.45 23.70
C PRO A 359 -15.02 15.36 23.18
N LEU A 360 -15.97 15.70 22.28
CA LEU A 360 -16.86 14.73 21.65
C LEU A 360 -16.12 13.79 20.71
N ILE A 361 -15.19 14.30 19.86
CA ILE A 361 -14.34 13.44 19.02
C ILE A 361 -13.54 12.46 19.89
N VAL A 362 -12.93 12.95 20.97
CA VAL A 362 -12.16 12.11 21.90
C VAL A 362 -13.05 11.01 22.51
N SER A 363 -14.28 11.34 22.92
CA SER A 363 -15.20 10.35 23.50
C SER A 363 -15.65 9.30 22.48
N VAL A 364 -15.84 9.67 21.20
CA VAL A 364 -16.18 8.73 20.12
C VAL A 364 -15.01 7.80 19.83
N LEU A 365 -13.77 8.35 19.73
CA LEU A 365 -12.57 7.56 19.51
C LEU A 365 -12.35 6.49 20.59
N GLN A 366 -12.71 6.82 21.84
CA GLN A 366 -12.59 5.93 22.98
C GLN A 366 -13.84 5.06 23.24
N LYS A 367 -14.87 5.19 22.40
CA LYS A 367 -16.16 4.46 22.53
C LYS A 367 -16.87 4.69 23.88
N LEU A 368 -16.77 5.90 24.42
CA LEU A 368 -17.36 6.30 25.70
C LEU A 368 -18.79 6.85 25.50
N TYR A 369 -19.74 5.98 25.18
CA TYR A 369 -21.08 6.37 24.73
C TYR A 369 -21.86 7.19 25.77
N ASP A 370 -21.70 6.90 27.05
CA ASP A 370 -22.34 7.65 28.13
C ASP A 370 -21.80 9.07 28.22
N ILE A 371 -20.49 9.24 28.05
CA ILE A 371 -19.84 10.55 27.98
C ILE A 371 -20.20 11.27 26.67
N CYS A 372 -20.27 10.57 25.53
CA CYS A 372 -20.80 11.14 24.29
C CYS A 372 -22.20 11.71 24.49
N SER A 373 -23.11 10.93 25.08
CA SER A 373 -24.48 11.36 25.37
C SER A 373 -24.53 12.57 26.30
N LEU A 374 -23.67 12.58 27.32
CA LEU A 374 -23.56 13.68 28.26
C LEU A 374 -23.06 14.97 27.59
N LEU A 375 -22.00 14.89 26.78
CA LEU A 375 -21.48 16.04 26.03
C LEU A 375 -22.53 16.61 25.06
N ILE A 376 -23.26 15.74 24.34
CA ILE A 376 -24.32 16.15 23.43
C ILE A 376 -25.47 16.83 24.19
N ALA A 377 -25.86 16.31 25.37
CA ALA A 377 -26.87 16.93 26.22
C ALA A 377 -26.47 18.33 26.69
N HIS A 378 -25.18 18.60 26.81
CA HIS A 378 -24.59 19.91 27.11
C HIS A 378 -24.21 20.71 25.84
N HIS A 379 -24.89 20.46 24.72
CA HIS A 379 -24.78 21.19 23.46
C HIS A 379 -23.42 21.06 22.74
N ALA A 380 -22.75 19.92 22.84
CA ALA A 380 -21.63 19.60 21.96
C ALA A 380 -22.08 19.60 20.51
N ASP A 381 -21.35 20.29 19.65
CA ASP A 381 -21.64 20.30 18.22
C ASP A 381 -21.18 18.98 17.58
N VAL A 382 -22.15 18.16 17.17
CA VAL A 382 -21.93 16.86 16.56
C VAL A 382 -21.34 16.93 15.16
N ASN A 383 -21.33 18.14 14.55
CA ASN A 383 -20.81 18.39 13.21
C ASN A 383 -19.46 19.14 13.20
N LEU A 384 -18.94 19.51 14.36
CA LEU A 384 -17.65 20.18 14.46
C LEU A 384 -16.53 19.16 14.20
N GLY A 385 -15.79 19.39 13.11
CA GLY A 385 -14.66 18.53 12.70
C GLY A 385 -13.32 19.01 13.25
N ASP A 386 -12.32 18.17 13.11
CA ASP A 386 -10.92 18.49 13.36
C ASP A 386 -10.31 19.39 12.27
N CYS A 387 -8.99 19.61 12.29
CA CYS A 387 -8.28 20.45 11.31
C CYS A 387 -8.40 19.93 9.86
N ASP A 388 -8.61 18.62 9.67
CA ASP A 388 -8.82 17.99 8.38
C ASP A 388 -10.32 17.94 7.99
N GLY A 389 -11.20 18.43 8.86
CA GLY A 389 -12.65 18.41 8.67
C GLY A 389 -13.33 17.11 9.10
N TRP A 390 -12.60 16.21 9.79
CA TRP A 390 -13.16 14.96 10.28
C TRP A 390 -14.09 15.19 11.48
N THR A 391 -15.37 14.98 11.27
CA THR A 391 -16.37 15.07 12.33
C THR A 391 -16.41 13.79 13.19
N PRO A 392 -17.05 13.82 14.38
CA PRO A 392 -17.29 12.60 15.16
C PRO A 392 -17.88 11.45 14.36
N LEU A 393 -18.76 11.76 13.37
CA LEU A 393 -19.38 10.76 12.52
C LEU A 393 -18.40 10.12 11.53
N HIS A 394 -17.40 10.85 11.04
CA HIS A 394 -16.32 10.28 10.22
C HIS A 394 -15.52 9.24 11.00
N PHE A 395 -15.11 9.59 12.23
CA PHE A 395 -14.35 8.66 13.09
C PHE A 395 -15.18 7.42 13.46
N ALA A 396 -16.45 7.61 13.79
CA ALA A 396 -17.34 6.50 14.10
C ALA A 396 -17.55 5.57 12.88
N ALA A 397 -17.71 6.15 11.68
CA ALA A 397 -17.88 5.40 10.44
C ALA A 397 -16.59 4.67 10.03
N GLN A 398 -15.42 5.30 10.16
CA GLN A 398 -14.13 4.68 9.92
C GLN A 398 -13.89 3.46 10.82
N ASN A 399 -14.27 3.54 12.09
CA ASN A 399 -14.06 2.50 13.09
C ASN A 399 -15.17 1.43 13.13
N GLY A 400 -16.21 1.57 12.30
CA GLY A 400 -17.35 0.65 12.29
C GLY A 400 -18.19 0.69 13.58
N ASP A 401 -18.16 1.80 14.30
CA ASP A 401 -18.87 1.95 15.57
C ASP A 401 -20.34 2.32 15.35
N ASP A 402 -21.19 1.30 15.19
CA ASP A 402 -22.62 1.46 14.95
C ASP A 402 -23.37 2.12 16.11
N ARG A 403 -22.90 1.96 17.34
CA ARG A 403 -23.50 2.64 18.52
C ARG A 403 -23.23 4.15 18.47
N ALA A 404 -21.98 4.55 18.23
CA ALA A 404 -21.63 5.95 18.10
C ALA A 404 -22.34 6.59 16.89
N VAL A 405 -22.35 5.90 15.72
CA VAL A 405 -23.05 6.37 14.52
C VAL A 405 -24.53 6.60 14.81
N ARG A 406 -25.22 5.66 15.46
CA ARG A 406 -26.63 5.81 15.83
C ARG A 406 -26.85 7.01 16.74
N LEU A 407 -26.05 7.12 17.81
CA LEU A 407 -26.13 8.22 18.76
C LEU A 407 -25.95 9.60 18.08
N LEU A 408 -24.95 9.72 17.20
CA LEU A 408 -24.67 10.95 16.49
C LEU A 408 -25.79 11.31 15.51
N LEU A 409 -26.29 10.34 14.73
CA LEU A 409 -27.39 10.55 13.77
C LEU A 409 -28.72 10.91 14.44
N GLU A 410 -29.02 10.32 15.60
CA GLU A 410 -30.19 10.68 16.41
C GLU A 410 -30.09 12.11 16.94
N ASN A 411 -28.89 12.63 17.13
CA ASN A 411 -28.61 13.99 17.56
C ASN A 411 -28.25 14.93 16.38
N LYS A 412 -28.77 14.66 15.18
CA LYS A 412 -28.71 15.51 14.00
C LYS A 412 -27.30 15.68 13.38
N ALA A 413 -26.42 14.70 13.53
CA ALA A 413 -25.19 14.67 12.75
C ALA A 413 -25.52 14.61 11.24
N GLN A 414 -24.84 15.43 10.47
CA GLN A 414 -25.02 15.49 9.02
C GLN A 414 -24.37 14.27 8.37
N ALA A 415 -25.19 13.41 7.77
CA ALA A 415 -24.75 12.14 7.19
C ALA A 415 -23.88 12.30 5.93
N ASN A 416 -24.01 13.44 5.24
CA ASN A 416 -23.34 13.76 3.98
C ASN A 416 -22.26 14.84 4.11
N ILE A 417 -21.81 15.14 5.32
CA ILE A 417 -20.73 16.11 5.55
C ILE A 417 -19.44 15.59 4.92
N GLU A 418 -18.74 16.49 4.23
CA GLU A 418 -17.46 16.18 3.59
C GLU A 418 -16.30 16.71 4.46
N GLU A 419 -15.24 15.91 4.59
CA GLU A 419 -13.96 16.40 5.10
C GLU A 419 -13.17 17.09 3.96
N ASN A 420 -11.96 17.60 4.24
CA ASN A 420 -11.19 18.44 3.32
C ASN A 420 -10.87 17.79 1.95
N ALA A 421 -10.74 16.47 1.86
CA ALA A 421 -10.55 15.73 0.62
C ALA A 421 -11.87 15.26 -0.03
N GLY A 422 -13.02 15.66 0.54
CA GLY A 422 -14.35 15.33 0.03
C GLY A 422 -14.88 13.97 0.43
N TRP A 423 -14.22 13.29 1.39
CA TRP A 423 -14.73 12.03 1.91
C TRP A 423 -15.88 12.28 2.86
N THR A 424 -16.90 11.43 2.75
CA THR A 424 -18.04 11.43 3.68
C THR A 424 -17.96 10.20 4.59
N PRO A 425 -18.70 10.17 5.71
CA PRO A 425 -18.81 8.97 6.55
C PRO A 425 -19.23 7.72 5.76
N MET A 426 -20.08 7.88 4.72
CA MET A 426 -20.47 6.79 3.83
C MET A 426 -19.31 6.21 3.02
N HIS A 427 -18.40 7.07 2.51
CA HIS A 427 -17.19 6.60 1.81
C HIS A 427 -16.33 5.74 2.71
N LEU A 428 -16.09 6.19 3.94
CA LEU A 428 -15.28 5.46 4.93
C LEU A 428 -15.91 4.12 5.31
N ALA A 429 -17.22 4.11 5.59
CA ALA A 429 -17.93 2.88 5.92
C ALA A 429 -17.97 1.88 4.75
N ALA A 430 -18.12 2.39 3.52
CA ALA A 430 -18.13 1.58 2.31
C ALA A 430 -16.74 1.01 1.98
N GLN A 431 -15.68 1.78 2.19
CA GLN A 431 -14.31 1.32 2.02
C GLN A 431 -13.95 0.22 3.01
N ASN A 432 -14.32 0.39 4.28
CA ASN A 432 -13.92 -0.50 5.37
C ASN A 432 -14.89 -1.68 5.60
N GLY A 433 -15.93 -1.82 4.80
CA GLY A 433 -16.85 -2.96 4.89
C GLY A 433 -17.83 -2.90 6.06
N HIS A 434 -18.07 -1.73 6.65
CA HIS A 434 -18.91 -1.57 7.84
C HIS A 434 -20.41 -1.55 7.50
N GLU A 435 -20.98 -2.72 7.22
CA GLU A 435 -22.37 -2.88 6.76
C GLU A 435 -23.39 -2.24 7.72
N ASN A 436 -23.25 -2.43 9.03
CA ASN A 436 -24.18 -1.85 10.02
C ASN A 436 -24.18 -0.31 9.96
N VAL A 437 -22.99 0.28 9.82
CA VAL A 437 -22.83 1.73 9.69
C VAL A 437 -23.47 2.22 8.40
N VAL A 438 -23.24 1.53 7.28
CA VAL A 438 -23.90 1.84 5.99
C VAL A 438 -25.41 1.80 6.14
N ARG A 439 -25.99 0.77 6.79
CA ARG A 439 -27.44 0.67 7.03
C ARG A 439 -28.01 1.82 7.87
N LEU A 440 -27.22 2.39 8.77
CA LEU A 440 -27.64 3.52 9.60
C LEU A 440 -27.55 4.86 8.87
N ILE A 441 -26.51 5.06 8.05
CA ILE A 441 -26.27 6.31 7.33
C ILE A 441 -27.19 6.42 6.11
N LEU A 442 -27.38 5.33 5.37
CA LEU A 442 -28.04 5.28 4.07
C LEU A 442 -29.44 5.96 4.05
N PRO A 443 -30.35 5.74 5.03
CA PRO A 443 -31.66 6.40 5.05
C PRO A 443 -31.63 7.92 5.30
N ARG A 444 -30.47 8.46 5.69
CA ARG A 444 -30.28 9.88 6.01
C ARG A 444 -29.64 10.65 4.87
N LEU A 445 -29.21 9.96 3.80
CA LEU A 445 -28.60 10.59 2.65
C LEU A 445 -29.66 11.11 1.67
N SER A 446 -29.38 12.28 1.08
CA SER A 446 -30.19 12.85 0.01
C SER A 446 -29.83 12.32 -1.38
N GLY A 447 -28.72 11.63 -1.52
CA GLY A 447 -28.21 11.03 -2.76
C GLY A 447 -27.01 10.12 -2.49
N LEU A 448 -26.71 9.22 -3.42
CA LEU A 448 -25.64 8.22 -3.32
C LEU A 448 -24.42 8.53 -4.17
N ASP A 449 -24.48 9.61 -4.98
CA ASP A 449 -23.50 9.92 -6.02
C ASP A 449 -22.43 10.93 -5.56
N GLY A 450 -22.32 11.15 -4.24
CA GLY A 450 -21.25 11.97 -3.66
C GLY A 450 -19.88 11.42 -4.10
N LYS A 451 -19.06 12.30 -4.67
CA LYS A 451 -17.73 11.95 -5.17
C LYS A 451 -16.65 12.56 -4.30
N GLU A 452 -15.69 11.76 -3.85
CA GLU A 452 -14.50 12.31 -3.22
C GLU A 452 -13.66 13.12 -4.23
N ARG A 453 -12.81 14.04 -3.72
CA ARG A 453 -12.17 15.05 -4.58
C ARG A 453 -10.93 14.56 -5.32
N SER A 454 -10.28 13.48 -4.87
CA SER A 454 -9.04 13.02 -5.47
C SER A 454 -9.25 12.28 -6.80
N HIS A 455 -10.15 11.32 -6.82
CA HIS A 455 -10.43 10.49 -7.99
C HIS A 455 -11.86 10.61 -8.49
N GLY A 456 -12.76 11.20 -7.71
CA GLY A 456 -14.19 11.26 -8.03
C GLY A 456 -14.93 9.97 -7.78
N ARG A 457 -14.42 9.13 -6.86
CA ARG A 457 -15.05 7.86 -6.51
C ARG A 457 -16.22 8.05 -5.57
N THR A 458 -17.28 7.28 -5.77
CA THR A 458 -18.44 7.20 -4.88
C THR A 458 -18.29 6.03 -3.90
N ALA A 459 -19.15 5.96 -2.90
CA ALA A 459 -19.20 4.83 -1.98
C ALA A 459 -19.38 3.48 -2.72
N LEU A 460 -20.10 3.46 -3.86
CA LEU A 460 -20.27 2.26 -4.67
C LEU A 460 -18.95 1.82 -5.34
N HIS A 461 -18.13 2.75 -5.80
CA HIS A 461 -16.80 2.46 -6.31
C HIS A 461 -15.93 1.80 -5.23
N LEU A 462 -15.90 2.39 -4.04
CA LEU A 462 -15.10 1.89 -2.93
C LEU A 462 -15.57 0.51 -2.49
N ALA A 463 -16.87 0.32 -2.22
CA ALA A 463 -17.42 -0.98 -1.85
C ALA A 463 -17.15 -2.07 -2.91
N SER A 464 -17.15 -1.69 -4.19
CA SER A 464 -16.86 -2.61 -5.30
C SER A 464 -15.37 -2.94 -5.42
N CYS A 465 -14.51 -1.95 -5.20
CA CYS A 465 -13.04 -2.09 -5.20
C CYS A 465 -12.59 -3.04 -4.09
N TYR A 466 -13.19 -2.92 -2.90
CA TYR A 466 -12.81 -3.73 -1.73
C TYR A 466 -13.66 -5.01 -1.55
N GLY A 467 -14.59 -5.29 -2.47
CA GLY A 467 -15.32 -6.56 -2.51
C GLY A 467 -16.47 -6.69 -1.53
N HIS A 468 -16.98 -5.60 -0.95
CA HIS A 468 -18.03 -5.60 0.08
C HIS A 468 -19.41 -5.84 -0.53
N LEU A 469 -19.68 -7.11 -0.87
CA LEU A 469 -20.88 -7.54 -1.60
C LEU A 469 -22.20 -7.01 -0.99
N THR A 470 -22.34 -7.11 0.33
CA THR A 470 -23.56 -6.67 1.05
C THR A 470 -23.76 -5.18 0.93
N ILE A 471 -22.68 -4.39 1.01
CA ILE A 471 -22.74 -2.93 0.88
C ILE A 471 -23.07 -2.55 -0.57
N VAL A 472 -22.44 -3.18 -1.56
CA VAL A 472 -22.77 -3.00 -3.00
C VAL A 472 -24.26 -3.29 -3.22
N GLN A 473 -24.77 -4.40 -2.66
CA GLN A 473 -26.19 -4.74 -2.77
C GLN A 473 -27.10 -3.69 -2.13
N LEU A 474 -26.74 -3.20 -0.95
CA LEU A 474 -27.50 -2.15 -0.26
C LEU A 474 -27.55 -0.87 -1.09
N LEU A 475 -26.40 -0.37 -1.56
CA LEU A 475 -26.30 0.85 -2.37
C LEU A 475 -27.11 0.75 -3.66
N LEU A 476 -27.03 -0.38 -4.37
CA LEU A 476 -27.79 -0.61 -5.61
C LEU A 476 -29.29 -0.75 -5.37
N THR A 477 -29.72 -1.33 -4.24
CA THR A 477 -31.16 -1.46 -3.91
C THR A 477 -31.78 -0.12 -3.51
N GLN A 478 -30.97 0.84 -3.07
CA GLN A 478 -31.41 2.21 -2.75
C GLN A 478 -31.30 3.17 -3.94
N GLY A 479 -31.06 2.64 -5.16
CA GLY A 479 -31.06 3.41 -6.39
C GLY A 479 -29.70 3.96 -6.82
N GLY A 480 -28.60 3.46 -6.25
CA GLY A 480 -27.25 3.78 -6.74
C GLY A 480 -27.08 3.36 -8.20
N ASP A 481 -26.49 4.22 -9.03
CA ASP A 481 -26.23 3.92 -10.44
C ASP A 481 -25.06 2.93 -10.58
N PRO A 482 -25.28 1.70 -11.11
CA PRO A 482 -24.19 0.74 -11.32
C PRO A 482 -23.18 1.20 -12.38
N ASN A 483 -23.51 2.23 -13.16
CA ASN A 483 -22.70 2.81 -14.23
C ASN A 483 -22.09 4.17 -13.86
N VAL A 484 -22.14 4.55 -12.59
CA VAL A 484 -21.49 5.78 -12.12
C VAL A 484 -20.00 5.73 -12.45
N THR A 485 -19.43 6.88 -12.86
CA THR A 485 -18.02 6.98 -13.25
C THR A 485 -17.25 7.89 -12.32
N ASP A 486 -16.01 7.55 -12.07
CA ASP A 486 -15.03 8.44 -11.46
C ASP A 486 -14.51 9.50 -12.47
N TYR A 487 -13.50 10.29 -12.11
CA TYR A 487 -12.94 11.31 -13.00
C TYR A 487 -12.20 10.73 -14.22
N THR A 488 -11.78 9.47 -14.14
CA THR A 488 -11.12 8.74 -15.23
C THR A 488 -12.08 7.83 -16.01
N GLN A 489 -13.40 8.01 -15.81
CA GLN A 489 -14.46 7.19 -16.42
C GLN A 489 -14.44 5.71 -15.97
N VAL A 490 -13.73 5.39 -14.91
CA VAL A 490 -13.74 4.06 -14.29
C VAL A 490 -15.08 3.86 -13.59
N THR A 491 -15.69 2.68 -13.74
CA THR A 491 -16.95 2.31 -13.09
C THR A 491 -16.71 1.32 -11.93
N PRO A 492 -17.69 1.12 -11.03
CA PRO A 492 -17.59 0.08 -10.00
C PRO A 492 -17.29 -1.31 -10.56
N LEU A 493 -17.79 -1.63 -11.77
CA LEU A 493 -17.54 -2.91 -12.46
C LEU A 493 -16.05 -3.05 -12.84
N HIS A 494 -15.41 -1.98 -13.31
CA HIS A 494 -13.98 -1.98 -13.62
C HIS A 494 -13.15 -2.33 -12.39
N LEU A 495 -13.41 -1.66 -11.26
CA LEU A 495 -12.66 -1.88 -10.01
C LEU A 495 -12.88 -3.30 -9.45
N ALA A 496 -14.14 -3.77 -9.43
CA ALA A 496 -14.44 -5.13 -8.99
C ALA A 496 -13.80 -6.21 -9.89
N ALA A 497 -13.69 -5.95 -11.20
CA ALA A 497 -13.05 -6.83 -12.14
C ALA A 497 -11.51 -6.80 -12.00
N GLU A 498 -10.93 -5.63 -11.72
CA GLU A 498 -9.50 -5.47 -11.44
C GLU A 498 -9.08 -6.21 -10.18
N GLU A 499 -9.83 -6.05 -9.09
CA GLU A 499 -9.49 -6.63 -7.78
C GLU A 499 -9.95 -8.10 -7.61
N GLY A 500 -10.63 -8.66 -8.60
CA GLY A 500 -10.99 -10.09 -8.61
C GLY A 500 -12.28 -10.43 -7.84
N HIS A 501 -13.11 -9.47 -7.52
CA HIS A 501 -14.32 -9.68 -6.72
C HIS A 501 -15.48 -10.24 -7.55
N PHE A 502 -15.41 -11.51 -7.92
CA PHE A 502 -16.37 -12.19 -8.79
C PHE A 502 -17.83 -12.02 -8.37
N ARG A 503 -18.12 -12.13 -7.07
CA ARG A 503 -19.50 -11.98 -6.57
C ARG A 503 -20.04 -10.57 -6.78
N VAL A 504 -19.19 -9.55 -6.62
CA VAL A 504 -19.53 -8.14 -6.87
C VAL A 504 -19.72 -7.89 -8.35
N VAL A 505 -18.81 -8.37 -9.23
CA VAL A 505 -18.94 -8.31 -10.68
C VAL A 505 -20.29 -8.88 -11.12
N ARG A 506 -20.63 -10.08 -10.63
CA ARG A 506 -21.92 -10.73 -10.95
C ARG A 506 -23.10 -9.88 -10.48
N LEU A 507 -23.05 -9.34 -9.29
CA LEU A 507 -24.14 -8.50 -8.75
C LEU A 507 -24.32 -7.22 -9.55
N LEU A 508 -23.24 -6.50 -9.86
CA LEU A 508 -23.26 -5.28 -10.66
C LEU A 508 -23.86 -5.53 -12.04
N THR A 509 -23.42 -6.56 -12.72
CA THR A 509 -23.94 -6.95 -14.05
C THR A 509 -25.44 -7.29 -13.99
N LEU A 510 -25.88 -8.05 -12.98
CA LEU A 510 -27.30 -8.36 -12.78
C LEU A 510 -28.14 -7.11 -12.48
N LYS A 511 -27.55 -6.05 -11.93
CA LYS A 511 -28.18 -4.76 -11.62
C LYS A 511 -28.05 -3.74 -12.76
N GLY A 512 -27.58 -4.16 -13.94
CA GLY A 512 -27.54 -3.34 -15.13
C GLY A 512 -26.24 -2.57 -15.35
N ALA A 513 -25.13 -3.00 -14.73
CA ALA A 513 -23.81 -2.48 -15.10
C ALA A 513 -23.50 -2.81 -16.56
N ASP A 514 -23.08 -1.80 -17.29
CA ASP A 514 -22.72 -1.93 -18.71
C ASP A 514 -21.33 -2.53 -18.85
N VAL A 515 -21.27 -3.77 -19.33
CA VAL A 515 -20.04 -4.53 -19.52
C VAL A 515 -19.15 -3.93 -20.62
N GLN A 516 -19.72 -3.12 -21.51
CA GLN A 516 -19.01 -2.50 -22.63
C GLN A 516 -18.38 -1.13 -22.28
N ARG A 517 -18.69 -0.59 -21.12
CA ARG A 517 -18.09 0.69 -20.68
C ARG A 517 -16.58 0.60 -20.66
N VAL A 518 -15.96 1.70 -21.04
CA VAL A 518 -14.49 1.86 -21.02
C VAL A 518 -14.11 3.11 -20.25
N ASP A 519 -12.93 3.08 -19.68
CA ASP A 519 -12.31 4.24 -19.05
C ASP A 519 -11.72 5.22 -20.08
N THR A 520 -11.08 6.29 -19.64
CA THR A 520 -10.44 7.31 -20.51
C THR A 520 -9.35 6.74 -21.41
N ARG A 521 -8.81 5.55 -21.10
CA ARG A 521 -7.78 4.84 -21.87
C ARG A 521 -8.37 3.72 -22.72
N CYS A 522 -9.69 3.65 -22.81
CA CYS A 522 -10.45 2.59 -23.48
C CYS A 522 -10.27 1.18 -22.85
N TYR A 523 -9.93 1.10 -21.56
CA TYR A 523 -9.94 -0.18 -20.84
C TYR A 523 -11.37 -0.54 -20.45
N SER A 524 -11.81 -1.75 -20.79
CA SER A 524 -13.05 -2.34 -20.30
C SER A 524 -12.79 -3.21 -19.07
N ALA A 525 -13.84 -3.62 -18.37
CA ALA A 525 -13.74 -4.56 -17.25
C ALA A 525 -13.02 -5.88 -17.63
N LEU A 526 -13.17 -6.31 -18.89
CA LEU A 526 -12.48 -7.50 -19.40
C LEU A 526 -10.95 -7.26 -19.53
N HIS A 527 -10.52 -6.06 -19.90
CA HIS A 527 -9.08 -5.71 -19.92
C HIS A 527 -8.48 -5.81 -18.52
N PHE A 528 -9.13 -5.22 -17.53
CA PHE A 528 -8.67 -5.27 -16.13
C PHE A 528 -8.61 -6.70 -15.59
N ALA A 529 -9.69 -7.49 -15.80
CA ALA A 529 -9.74 -8.90 -15.40
C ALA A 529 -8.65 -9.74 -16.07
N SER A 530 -8.39 -9.51 -17.37
CA SER A 530 -7.37 -10.21 -18.14
C SER A 530 -5.95 -9.84 -17.70
N LEU A 531 -5.71 -8.55 -17.41
CA LEU A 531 -4.43 -8.05 -16.91
C LEU A 531 -4.06 -8.66 -15.55
N LYS A 532 -5.04 -8.89 -14.69
CA LYS A 532 -4.86 -9.47 -13.34
C LYS A 532 -5.02 -11.01 -13.32
N GLY A 533 -5.43 -11.64 -14.41
CA GLY A 533 -5.59 -13.09 -14.52
C GLY A 533 -6.85 -13.65 -13.85
N HIS A 534 -7.87 -12.85 -13.65
CA HIS A 534 -9.12 -13.28 -13.02
C HIS A 534 -10.00 -14.09 -14.01
N THR A 535 -9.62 -15.33 -14.27
CA THR A 535 -10.22 -16.22 -15.28
C THR A 535 -11.73 -16.38 -15.15
N LEU A 536 -12.24 -16.54 -13.91
CA LEU A 536 -13.68 -16.65 -13.68
C LEU A 536 -14.43 -15.38 -14.08
N ILE A 537 -13.85 -14.21 -13.81
CA ILE A 537 -14.43 -12.92 -14.20
C ILE A 537 -14.36 -12.75 -15.71
N CYS A 538 -13.23 -13.07 -16.36
CA CYS A 538 -13.11 -13.05 -17.81
C CYS A 538 -14.20 -13.88 -18.47
N ARG A 539 -14.37 -15.13 -18.03
CA ARG A 539 -15.41 -16.04 -18.53
C ARG A 539 -16.81 -15.48 -18.33
N PHE A 540 -17.09 -14.93 -17.16
CA PHE A 540 -18.38 -14.35 -16.85
C PHE A 540 -18.69 -13.11 -17.70
N LEU A 541 -17.74 -12.18 -17.85
CA LEU A 541 -17.90 -10.99 -18.67
C LEU A 541 -18.11 -11.34 -20.15
N LEU A 542 -17.35 -12.28 -20.70
CA LEU A 542 -17.49 -12.78 -22.06
C LEU A 542 -18.86 -13.43 -22.29
N ASN A 543 -19.36 -14.23 -21.35
CA ASN A 543 -20.71 -14.79 -21.40
C ASN A 543 -21.82 -13.72 -21.30
N ASN A 544 -21.50 -12.52 -20.81
CA ASN A 544 -22.40 -11.36 -20.78
C ASN A 544 -22.05 -10.34 -21.88
N ASN A 545 -21.59 -10.81 -23.01
CA ASN A 545 -21.32 -10.07 -24.24
C ASN A 545 -20.16 -9.06 -24.17
N ALA A 546 -19.21 -9.20 -23.25
CA ALA A 546 -17.97 -8.41 -23.33
C ALA A 546 -17.25 -8.69 -24.65
N GLN A 547 -16.72 -7.66 -25.30
CA GLN A 547 -16.01 -7.81 -26.58
C GLN A 547 -14.61 -8.43 -26.37
N PRO A 548 -14.32 -9.66 -26.85
CA PRO A 548 -13.03 -10.31 -26.63
C PRO A 548 -11.86 -9.60 -27.32
N ASN A 549 -12.14 -8.84 -28.37
CA ASN A 549 -11.17 -8.11 -29.19
C ASN A 549 -11.27 -6.59 -29.03
N ALA A 550 -11.89 -6.12 -27.95
CA ALA A 550 -11.90 -4.68 -27.63
C ALA A 550 -10.45 -4.18 -27.54
N ARG A 551 -10.24 -2.94 -27.96
CA ARG A 551 -8.88 -2.33 -28.00
C ARG A 551 -8.79 -1.15 -27.05
N THR A 552 -7.73 -1.11 -26.27
CA THR A 552 -7.35 0.09 -25.52
C THR A 552 -6.94 1.22 -26.47
N ALA A 553 -6.76 2.43 -25.96
CA ALA A 553 -6.27 3.57 -26.74
C ALA A 553 -4.92 3.29 -27.45
N GLN A 554 -4.12 2.40 -26.90
CA GLN A 554 -2.85 1.95 -27.48
C GLN A 554 -2.99 0.69 -28.38
N GLY A 555 -4.21 0.20 -28.58
CA GLY A 555 -4.49 -0.95 -29.44
C GLY A 555 -4.37 -2.31 -28.75
N TRP A 556 -4.12 -2.39 -27.44
CA TRP A 556 -4.04 -3.66 -26.71
C TRP A 556 -5.41 -4.31 -26.56
N THR A 557 -5.47 -5.63 -26.77
CA THR A 557 -6.67 -6.43 -26.47
C THR A 557 -6.54 -7.11 -25.11
N PRO A 558 -7.64 -7.63 -24.52
CA PRO A 558 -7.56 -8.42 -23.29
C PRO A 558 -6.56 -9.57 -23.35
N MET A 559 -6.41 -10.20 -24.54
CA MET A 559 -5.43 -11.28 -24.74
C MET A 559 -3.98 -10.79 -24.66
N HIS A 560 -3.67 -9.61 -25.18
CA HIS A 560 -2.34 -9.01 -25.02
C HIS A 560 -1.99 -8.82 -23.54
N LEU A 561 -2.95 -8.28 -22.76
CA LEU A 561 -2.74 -8.00 -21.34
C LEU A 561 -2.58 -9.30 -20.51
N ALA A 562 -3.36 -10.34 -20.84
CA ALA A 562 -3.18 -11.65 -20.22
C ALA A 562 -1.84 -12.31 -20.62
N ALA A 563 -1.45 -12.18 -21.88
CA ALA A 563 -0.22 -12.78 -22.39
C ALA A 563 1.04 -12.16 -21.78
N ILE A 564 1.09 -10.83 -21.64
CA ILE A 564 2.25 -10.17 -21.05
C ILE A 564 2.44 -10.53 -19.56
N LYS A 565 1.35 -10.77 -18.83
CA LYS A 565 1.39 -11.14 -17.41
C LYS A 565 1.52 -12.66 -17.17
N GLY A 566 1.45 -13.46 -18.20
CA GLY A 566 1.58 -14.92 -18.09
C GLY A 566 0.30 -15.64 -17.65
N HIS A 567 -0.85 -15.00 -17.73
CA HIS A 567 -2.13 -15.55 -17.29
C HIS A 567 -2.71 -16.51 -18.32
N HIS A 568 -2.15 -17.70 -18.42
CA HIS A 568 -2.47 -18.71 -19.45
C HIS A 568 -3.94 -19.12 -19.46
N GLU A 569 -4.58 -19.27 -18.29
CA GLU A 569 -6.01 -19.61 -18.23
C GLU A 569 -6.91 -18.47 -18.74
N ALA A 570 -6.52 -17.21 -18.50
CA ALA A 570 -7.23 -16.06 -19.04
C ALA A 570 -7.09 -16.01 -20.57
N VAL A 571 -5.89 -16.27 -21.11
CA VAL A 571 -5.64 -16.37 -22.56
C VAL A 571 -6.56 -17.42 -23.19
N LEU A 572 -6.61 -18.65 -22.63
CA LEU A 572 -7.51 -19.71 -23.12
C LEU A 572 -8.99 -19.30 -23.06
N THR A 573 -9.37 -18.61 -21.97
CA THR A 573 -10.76 -18.20 -21.80
C THR A 573 -11.16 -17.17 -22.85
N VAL A 574 -10.29 -16.21 -23.16
CA VAL A 574 -10.52 -15.17 -24.17
C VAL A 574 -10.50 -15.79 -25.58
N GLU A 575 -9.55 -16.69 -25.87
CA GLU A 575 -9.45 -17.41 -27.14
C GLU A 575 -10.70 -18.22 -27.39
N GLY A 576 -11.13 -19.05 -26.43
CA GLY A 576 -12.33 -19.92 -26.57
C GLY A 576 -13.65 -19.14 -26.77
N GLN A 577 -13.66 -17.83 -26.56
CA GLN A 577 -14.81 -16.94 -26.81
C GLN A 577 -14.58 -16.02 -28.01
N GLY A 578 -13.65 -16.38 -28.90
CA GLY A 578 -13.41 -15.69 -30.17
C GLY A 578 -12.37 -14.55 -30.08
N GLY A 579 -11.52 -14.58 -29.08
CA GLY A 579 -10.34 -13.70 -29.03
C GLY A 579 -9.38 -14.02 -30.17
N ASP A 580 -8.90 -12.96 -30.85
CA ASP A 580 -7.95 -13.10 -31.97
C ASP A 580 -6.53 -13.29 -31.44
N VAL A 581 -5.97 -14.48 -31.58
CA VAL A 581 -4.60 -14.84 -31.15
C VAL A 581 -3.51 -14.10 -31.93
N ASN A 582 -3.85 -13.59 -33.12
CA ASN A 582 -2.97 -12.84 -34.00
C ASN A 582 -3.30 -11.33 -34.01
N ALA A 583 -4.10 -10.86 -33.07
CA ALA A 583 -4.42 -9.44 -32.97
C ALA A 583 -3.11 -8.61 -32.93
N SER A 584 -3.07 -7.54 -33.72
CA SER A 584 -1.95 -6.60 -33.70
C SER A 584 -2.28 -5.46 -32.74
N GLY A 585 -1.44 -5.24 -31.75
CA GLY A 585 -1.50 -4.15 -30.77
C GLY A 585 -0.72 -2.93 -31.21
N ALA A 586 -0.20 -2.17 -30.25
CA ALA A 586 0.71 -1.05 -30.54
C ALA A 586 1.97 -1.54 -31.29
N ASP A 587 2.45 -0.72 -32.21
CA ASP A 587 3.66 -1.00 -33.02
C ASP A 587 3.66 -2.37 -33.71
N GLY A 588 2.46 -2.95 -33.94
CA GLY A 588 2.31 -4.25 -34.60
C GLY A 588 2.54 -5.47 -33.68
N TRP A 589 2.70 -5.27 -32.38
CA TRP A 589 2.92 -6.39 -31.44
C TRP A 589 1.72 -7.30 -31.33
N THR A 590 1.95 -8.62 -31.32
CA THR A 590 0.92 -9.62 -31.06
C THR A 590 1.03 -10.16 -29.63
N PRO A 591 0.00 -10.86 -29.10
CA PRO A 591 0.11 -11.54 -27.81
C PRO A 591 1.33 -12.48 -27.71
N LEU A 592 1.68 -13.14 -28.83
CA LEU A 592 2.86 -14.02 -28.89
C LEU A 592 4.17 -13.25 -28.74
N HIS A 593 4.29 -12.06 -29.34
CA HIS A 593 5.46 -11.19 -29.13
C HIS A 593 5.65 -10.86 -27.65
N LEU A 594 4.58 -10.43 -26.99
CA LEU A 594 4.61 -10.07 -25.57
C LEU A 594 4.98 -11.27 -24.69
N ALA A 595 4.37 -12.44 -24.94
CA ALA A 595 4.66 -13.65 -24.17
C ALA A 595 6.12 -14.12 -24.35
N CYS A 596 6.65 -14.04 -25.57
CA CYS A 596 8.05 -14.40 -25.84
C CYS A 596 9.03 -13.43 -25.20
N HIS A 597 8.78 -12.15 -25.29
CA HIS A 597 9.61 -11.12 -24.67
C HIS A 597 9.69 -11.28 -23.15
N GLN A 598 8.56 -11.52 -22.49
CA GLN A 598 8.49 -11.70 -21.06
C GLN A 598 8.96 -13.10 -20.58
N GLY A 599 9.03 -14.06 -21.48
CA GLY A 599 9.43 -15.43 -21.13
C GLY A 599 8.30 -16.29 -20.58
N GLN A 600 7.06 -16.02 -20.95
CA GLN A 600 5.86 -16.72 -20.46
C GLN A 600 5.67 -18.06 -21.21
N GLU A 601 6.40 -19.09 -20.80
CA GLU A 601 6.47 -20.38 -21.50
C GLU A 601 5.11 -21.04 -21.74
N GLN A 602 4.25 -21.06 -20.73
CA GLN A 602 2.92 -21.67 -20.82
C GLN A 602 2.02 -20.91 -21.80
N VAL A 603 2.07 -19.58 -21.76
CA VAL A 603 1.28 -18.74 -22.68
C VAL A 603 1.77 -18.90 -24.11
N VAL A 604 3.09 -18.96 -24.35
CA VAL A 604 3.67 -19.21 -25.68
C VAL A 604 3.18 -20.55 -26.21
N ALA A 605 3.25 -21.64 -25.42
CA ALA A 605 2.75 -22.94 -25.82
C ALA A 605 1.27 -22.92 -26.21
N MET A 606 0.45 -22.22 -25.42
CA MET A 606 -0.99 -22.14 -25.66
C MET A 606 -1.34 -21.30 -26.89
N LEU A 607 -0.72 -20.13 -27.05
CA LEU A 607 -0.95 -19.29 -28.23
C LEU A 607 -0.55 -20.02 -29.51
N LEU A 608 0.57 -20.73 -29.52
CA LEU A 608 0.99 -21.54 -30.67
C LEU A 608 0.03 -22.71 -30.96
N ALA A 609 -0.46 -23.38 -29.90
CA ALA A 609 -1.48 -24.44 -30.04
C ALA A 609 -2.82 -23.87 -30.54
N ALA A 610 -3.19 -22.64 -30.19
CA ALA A 610 -4.37 -21.92 -30.67
C ALA A 610 -4.20 -21.34 -32.10
N GLY A 611 -3.06 -21.57 -32.77
CA GLY A 611 -2.81 -21.12 -34.13
C GLY A 611 -2.21 -19.72 -34.27
N ALA A 612 -1.54 -19.21 -33.23
CA ALA A 612 -0.76 -18.00 -33.36
C ALA A 612 0.34 -18.21 -34.42
N ASN A 613 0.45 -17.25 -35.33
CA ASN A 613 1.48 -17.28 -36.38
C ASN A 613 2.81 -16.81 -35.82
N PRO A 614 3.85 -17.68 -35.71
CA PRO A 614 5.14 -17.29 -35.12
C PRO A 614 5.96 -16.34 -35.98
N ASP A 615 5.61 -16.18 -37.27
CA ASP A 615 6.36 -15.39 -38.24
C ASP A 615 5.75 -14.00 -38.48
N VAL A 616 4.71 -13.61 -37.74
CA VAL A 616 4.25 -12.22 -37.74
C VAL A 616 5.42 -11.34 -37.28
N ALA A 617 5.67 -10.29 -38.03
CA ALA A 617 6.65 -9.28 -37.67
C ALA A 617 5.93 -8.01 -37.17
N GLU A 618 6.42 -7.41 -36.09
CA GLU A 618 6.00 -6.09 -35.66
C GLU A 618 6.57 -4.98 -36.59
N ASP A 619 6.27 -3.72 -36.36
CA ASP A 619 6.57 -2.61 -37.27
C ASP A 619 8.07 -2.40 -37.57
N THR A 620 8.96 -2.84 -36.67
CA THR A 620 10.42 -2.83 -36.89
C THR A 620 10.97 -4.15 -37.43
N GLY A 621 10.08 -5.07 -37.83
CA GLY A 621 10.41 -6.34 -38.47
C GLY A 621 10.79 -7.48 -37.50
N TRP A 622 10.64 -7.28 -36.18
CA TRP A 622 10.95 -8.35 -35.24
C TRP A 622 9.83 -9.38 -35.19
N THR A 623 10.20 -10.65 -35.17
CA THR A 623 9.29 -11.75 -34.92
C THR A 623 9.38 -12.21 -33.44
N ALA A 624 8.43 -13.03 -33.01
CA ALA A 624 8.48 -13.64 -31.68
C ALA A 624 9.80 -14.37 -31.39
N LEU A 625 10.41 -15.00 -32.42
CA LEU A 625 11.70 -15.67 -32.29
C LEU A 625 12.86 -14.69 -32.05
N HIS A 626 12.84 -13.52 -32.68
CA HIS A 626 13.84 -12.47 -32.40
C HIS A 626 13.76 -12.05 -30.92
N LEU A 627 12.56 -11.80 -30.42
CA LEU A 627 12.33 -11.38 -29.02
C LEU A 627 12.76 -12.47 -28.03
N ALA A 628 12.42 -13.73 -28.29
CA ALA A 628 12.85 -14.84 -27.43
C ALA A 628 14.37 -15.00 -27.41
N CYS A 629 15.05 -14.76 -28.54
CA CYS A 629 16.51 -14.85 -28.63
C CYS A 629 17.20 -13.71 -27.91
N VAL A 630 16.74 -12.45 -28.07
CA VAL A 630 17.36 -11.30 -27.40
C VAL A 630 17.12 -11.34 -25.89
N SER A 631 16.00 -11.88 -25.45
CA SER A 631 15.66 -12.02 -24.03
C SER A 631 16.27 -13.29 -23.39
N GLY A 632 16.99 -14.11 -24.17
CA GLY A 632 17.61 -15.35 -23.67
C GLY A 632 16.63 -16.45 -23.25
N ARG A 633 15.40 -16.43 -23.75
CA ARG A 633 14.32 -17.33 -23.33
C ARG A 633 14.37 -18.68 -24.09
N PHE A 634 15.30 -19.53 -23.69
CA PHE A 634 15.57 -20.80 -24.37
C PHE A 634 14.32 -21.72 -24.53
N PRO A 635 13.46 -21.92 -23.53
CA PRO A 635 12.25 -22.74 -23.70
C PRO A 635 11.31 -22.18 -24.79
N ASN A 636 11.12 -20.85 -24.83
CA ASN A 636 10.28 -20.21 -25.83
C ASN A 636 10.85 -20.38 -27.25
N VAL A 637 12.19 -20.26 -27.38
CA VAL A 637 12.89 -20.52 -28.66
C VAL A 637 12.61 -21.93 -29.16
N LEU A 638 12.68 -22.96 -28.29
CA LEU A 638 12.37 -24.33 -28.65
C LEU A 638 10.92 -24.51 -29.08
N GLN A 639 9.97 -23.91 -28.36
CA GLN A 639 8.56 -23.98 -28.73
C GLN A 639 8.30 -23.31 -30.10
N LEU A 640 8.85 -22.13 -30.34
CA LEU A 640 8.70 -21.44 -31.63
C LEU A 640 9.28 -22.24 -32.79
N ILE A 641 10.48 -22.82 -32.63
CA ILE A 641 11.10 -23.68 -33.65
C ILE A 641 10.26 -24.92 -33.91
N SER A 642 9.73 -25.58 -32.86
CA SER A 642 8.87 -26.77 -33.01
C SER A 642 7.57 -26.47 -33.80
N HIS A 643 7.10 -25.22 -33.74
CA HIS A 643 5.96 -24.72 -34.51
C HIS A 643 6.39 -24.03 -35.82
N ARG A 644 7.58 -24.36 -36.35
CA ARG A 644 8.12 -23.96 -37.66
C ARG A 644 8.34 -22.48 -37.84
N ALA A 645 8.67 -21.74 -36.74
CA ALA A 645 9.10 -20.34 -36.85
C ALA A 645 10.29 -20.22 -37.80
N CYS A 646 10.30 -19.17 -38.62
CA CYS A 646 11.36 -18.92 -39.58
C CYS A 646 12.65 -18.49 -38.83
N VAL A 647 13.61 -19.43 -38.72
CA VAL A 647 14.91 -19.19 -38.01
C VAL A 647 15.80 -18.17 -38.70
N ASN A 648 15.54 -17.87 -39.99
CA ASN A 648 16.30 -16.92 -40.79
C ASN A 648 15.52 -15.64 -41.13
N ALA A 649 14.44 -15.35 -40.40
CA ALA A 649 13.73 -14.08 -40.53
C ALA A 649 14.70 -12.92 -40.25
N CYS A 650 14.56 -11.84 -41.02
CA CYS A 650 15.36 -10.62 -40.84
C CYS A 650 14.47 -9.48 -40.37
N ASN A 651 14.89 -8.76 -39.36
CA ASN A 651 14.25 -7.51 -38.97
C ASN A 651 14.64 -6.35 -39.91
N ASN A 652 14.13 -5.14 -39.70
CA ASN A 652 14.48 -3.97 -40.54
C ASN A 652 15.97 -3.63 -40.50
N GLY A 653 16.70 -4.02 -39.45
CA GLY A 653 18.15 -3.92 -39.35
C GLY A 653 18.88 -5.14 -39.95
N GLN A 654 18.22 -5.97 -40.77
CA GLN A 654 18.74 -7.21 -41.36
C GLN A 654 19.31 -8.21 -40.32
N ALA A 655 19.07 -7.99 -39.03
CA ALA A 655 19.48 -8.92 -37.98
C ALA A 655 18.58 -10.14 -37.95
N THR A 656 19.18 -11.34 -37.90
CA THR A 656 18.45 -12.60 -37.72
C THR A 656 18.38 -12.99 -36.24
N PRO A 657 17.52 -13.94 -35.83
CA PRO A 657 17.51 -14.48 -34.47
C PRO A 657 18.90 -14.95 -33.99
N LEU A 658 19.74 -15.46 -34.92
CA LEU A 658 21.10 -15.89 -34.60
C LEU A 658 22.01 -14.73 -34.19
N HIS A 659 21.88 -13.56 -34.84
CA HIS A 659 22.62 -12.34 -34.44
C HIS A 659 22.25 -11.91 -33.01
N LEU A 660 20.96 -11.96 -32.68
CA LEU A 660 20.48 -11.57 -31.35
C LEU A 660 20.87 -12.60 -30.26
N ALA A 661 20.83 -13.90 -30.59
CA ALA A 661 21.33 -14.95 -29.70
C ALA A 661 22.83 -14.82 -29.42
N ALA A 662 23.59 -14.44 -30.46
CA ALA A 662 25.04 -14.16 -30.37
C ALA A 662 25.32 -12.93 -29.51
N ARG A 663 24.52 -11.88 -29.66
CA ARG A 663 24.60 -10.67 -28.85
C ARG A 663 24.32 -10.92 -27.37
N HIS A 664 23.36 -11.80 -27.08
CA HIS A 664 23.04 -12.22 -25.71
C HIS A 664 24.08 -13.22 -25.14
N GLY A 665 24.83 -13.92 -26.04
CA GLY A 665 25.82 -14.92 -25.63
C GLY A 665 25.24 -16.28 -25.23
N SER A 666 23.96 -16.56 -25.55
CA SER A 666 23.29 -17.79 -25.14
C SER A 666 23.67 -18.98 -26.01
N VAL A 667 24.65 -19.77 -25.56
CA VAL A 667 25.11 -20.99 -26.25
C VAL A 667 24.00 -21.99 -26.54
N PRO A 668 23.05 -22.29 -25.61
CA PRO A 668 21.94 -23.20 -25.90
C PRO A 668 21.04 -22.74 -27.05
N ILE A 669 20.73 -21.42 -27.10
CA ILE A 669 19.90 -20.84 -28.15
C ILE A 669 20.62 -20.90 -29.49
N ILE A 670 21.90 -20.51 -29.53
CA ILE A 670 22.75 -20.58 -30.73
C ILE A 670 22.76 -22.01 -31.27
N LYS A 671 22.98 -23.00 -30.42
CA LYS A 671 22.98 -24.39 -30.78
C LYS A 671 21.64 -24.84 -31.38
N ALA A 672 20.53 -24.47 -30.75
CA ALA A 672 19.19 -24.81 -31.26
C ALA A 672 18.92 -24.19 -32.62
N LEU A 673 19.28 -22.93 -32.84
CA LEU A 673 19.12 -22.24 -34.11
C LEU A 673 19.97 -22.88 -35.23
N LEU A 674 21.24 -23.21 -34.95
CA LEU A 674 22.13 -23.86 -35.90
C LEU A 674 21.66 -25.26 -36.28
N LEU A 675 21.13 -26.06 -35.34
CA LEU A 675 20.53 -27.38 -35.62
C LEU A 675 19.30 -27.27 -36.51
N ASN A 676 18.67 -26.10 -36.57
CA ASN A 676 17.50 -25.84 -37.41
C ASN A 676 17.82 -24.94 -38.63
N ASN A 677 19.04 -25.04 -39.13
CA ASN A 677 19.54 -24.40 -40.36
C ASN A 677 19.59 -22.87 -40.33
N ALA A 678 19.91 -22.29 -39.20
CA ALA A 678 20.20 -20.86 -39.15
C ALA A 678 21.50 -20.53 -39.93
N ARG A 679 21.44 -19.49 -40.75
CA ARG A 679 22.58 -19.07 -41.63
C ARG A 679 23.64 -18.36 -40.80
N ARG A 680 24.84 -18.92 -40.77
CA ARG A 680 26.00 -18.30 -40.05
C ARG A 680 26.59 -17.13 -40.80
N ASP A 681 26.45 -17.12 -42.13
CA ASP A 681 27.01 -16.13 -43.05
C ASP A 681 26.09 -14.93 -43.30
N ALA A 682 24.93 -14.89 -42.69
CA ALA A 682 24.03 -13.78 -42.81
C ALA A 682 24.70 -12.51 -42.22
N LEU A 683 24.52 -11.38 -42.91
CA LEU A 683 25.03 -10.08 -42.51
C LEU A 683 23.87 -9.21 -42.01
N ASP A 684 24.10 -8.50 -40.91
CA ASP A 684 23.20 -7.44 -40.48
C ASP A 684 23.39 -6.16 -41.29
N ALA A 685 22.60 -5.12 -41.07
CA ALA A 685 22.71 -3.84 -41.76
C ALA A 685 24.07 -3.12 -41.57
N SER A 686 24.82 -3.50 -40.55
CA SER A 686 26.19 -3.00 -40.29
C SER A 686 27.25 -3.86 -40.93
N GLY A 687 26.89 -4.94 -41.61
CA GLY A 687 27.81 -5.88 -42.26
C GLY A 687 28.48 -6.86 -41.30
N TYR A 688 27.93 -7.07 -40.11
CA TYR A 688 28.46 -8.03 -39.15
C TYR A 688 27.74 -9.37 -39.26
N THR A 689 28.48 -10.46 -39.06
CA THR A 689 27.93 -11.81 -38.86
C THR A 689 27.65 -12.02 -37.37
N ALA A 690 26.86 -13.06 -37.06
CA ALA A 690 26.61 -13.48 -35.68
C ALA A 690 27.93 -13.77 -34.92
N LEU A 691 28.93 -14.32 -35.59
CA LEU A 691 30.29 -14.53 -35.03
C LEU A 691 30.95 -13.20 -34.63
N ASN A 692 30.90 -12.19 -35.50
CA ASN A 692 31.46 -10.87 -35.20
C ASN A 692 30.81 -10.25 -33.97
N ILE A 693 29.49 -10.36 -33.87
CA ILE A 693 28.69 -9.86 -32.72
C ILE A 693 29.06 -10.59 -31.42
N ALA A 694 29.21 -11.92 -31.45
CA ALA A 694 29.65 -12.69 -30.30
C ALA A 694 31.05 -12.29 -29.80
N GLN A 695 31.97 -12.02 -30.76
CA GLN A 695 33.32 -11.57 -30.46
C GLN A 695 33.35 -10.14 -29.86
N MET A 696 32.55 -9.22 -30.40
CA MET A 696 32.39 -7.87 -29.87
C MET A 696 31.79 -7.87 -28.46
N GLY A 697 30.87 -8.79 -28.19
CA GLY A 697 30.24 -9.00 -26.86
C GLY A 697 31.14 -9.77 -25.87
N GLN A 698 32.35 -10.20 -26.29
CA GLN A 698 33.28 -11.01 -25.50
C GLN A 698 32.69 -12.38 -25.05
N HIS A 699 31.76 -12.94 -25.82
CA HIS A 699 31.11 -14.23 -25.56
C HIS A 699 31.91 -15.36 -26.18
N GLU A 700 33.04 -15.75 -25.56
CA GLU A 700 34.02 -16.71 -26.11
C GLU A 700 33.41 -18.06 -26.50
N GLU A 701 32.52 -18.64 -25.64
CA GLU A 701 31.88 -19.94 -25.94
C GLU A 701 30.91 -19.86 -27.12
N ALA A 702 30.14 -18.77 -27.19
CA ALA A 702 29.26 -18.49 -28.33
C ALA A 702 30.07 -18.30 -29.62
N ALA A 703 31.17 -17.54 -29.58
CA ALA A 703 32.05 -17.34 -30.71
C ALA A 703 32.70 -18.64 -31.20
N LYS A 704 33.18 -19.52 -30.31
CA LYS A 704 33.70 -20.84 -30.65
C LYS A 704 32.67 -21.71 -31.37
N MET A 705 31.40 -21.69 -30.90
CA MET A 705 30.34 -22.45 -31.53
C MET A 705 29.92 -21.94 -32.90
N LEU A 706 29.98 -20.64 -33.10
CA LEU A 706 29.67 -20.00 -34.41
C LEU A 706 30.80 -20.15 -35.42
N ALA A 707 32.06 -20.30 -34.99
CA ALA A 707 33.23 -20.52 -35.83
C ALA A 707 33.33 -21.96 -36.36
N ASN A 708 32.86 -22.96 -35.60
CA ASN A 708 32.81 -24.39 -35.97
C ASN A 708 31.56 -24.73 -36.76
#